data_7176b2cdb2b657c96d8716275e86b402
#
_entry.id   7176b2cdb2b657c96d8716275e86b402
#
_cell.length_a   1.000
_cell.length_b   1.000
_cell.length_c   1.000
_cell.angle_alpha   90.00
_cell.angle_beta   90.00
_cell.angle_gamma   90.00
#
_symmetry.space_group_name_H-M   'P 1'
#
loop_
_entity.id
_entity.type
_entity.pdbx_description
1 polymer ?
#
loop_
_entity_poly.entity_id
_entity_poly.type
_entity_poly.pdbx_seq_one_letter_code
_entity_poly.pdbx_strand_id
1 'polypeptide(L)'
;MQALFGAAALSAFKSTNLLRTLQASLPNVTAVYSQHIHFVDCQDGFNASQSEELLSLLKYGDSLTAKVEPDQRAQNALQRLVVPRPGTISPWSSKATDILHNCGLQLVNRIERGTMHVVEVSSPLDASGHAELDRLLHDRMTQSVLDEISEATLLFRSAEPKPLSSIDISNGKAALEEANEYMGLALAQDEIEYLYDQFKKLGRDPNDVELMMFAQANSEHCRHKIFNASWSVDGIEKDRSLFSMIRHTHERSPGNVLSAYSDNAAVMRGHESARFFPDAESNKYKFYDEPVHILMKVETHNHPTAIAPVPGASTGSGGEIRDEGATGTGAKPKAGLNGFSVSNLRLPELPQPWEEDFGKPEHIASALDIMIEGPIGGAAFNNEFGRPNLCGYFRSFEERVVNELGVDEVRGYHKPIMIAGGIGNIREDHVLKSEIAIGSKLIVLGGPAMLIGLGGGAASSMASGSGNEDLDFASVQRDNAEMERRCQEVIDRCWQLGDANPIAFIHDVGAGGLSNALPELVKDGGRGGVFELRAIPNAESKMSPLEIWCNEAQERYVLAVAAQDIDKFDRLCLRERCPYAVVGETTAEKQIQLNDSHFGNSPIDLPMDVLFGKPPKMHREVNSGEIQLEYLDSNILDFTDAANRVLSLPTVANKTFLITIGDRTITGLVHRDQMVGPWQVPVADAAVTATSYN
;
A
#
# COMPACT_ATOMS: atom_id res chain seq x y z
N MET A 1 27.75 1.52 19.62
CA MET A 1 27.41 1.84 18.20
C MET A 1 28.67 2.29 17.47
N GLN A 2 28.91 1.80 16.26
CA GLN A 2 30.00 2.21 15.37
C GLN A 2 29.39 2.81 14.10
N ALA A 3 29.90 3.96 13.64
CA ALA A 3 29.50 4.58 12.38
C ALA A 3 30.54 4.29 11.29
N LEU A 4 30.09 3.76 10.13
CA LEU A 4 30.94 3.39 9.00
C LEU A 4 30.44 4.09 7.74
N PHE A 5 31.33 4.88 7.12
CA PHE A 5 31.01 5.56 5.87
C PHE A 5 30.99 4.57 4.71
N GLY A 6 29.95 4.65 3.89
CA GLY A 6 29.71 3.81 2.71
C GLY A 6 29.96 4.56 1.40
N ALA A 7 29.40 4.05 0.34
CA ALA A 7 29.45 4.61 -1.01
C ALA A 7 28.56 5.87 -1.16
N ALA A 8 28.53 6.43 -2.38
CA ALA A 8 27.59 7.47 -2.75
C ALA A 8 26.14 6.97 -2.55
N ALA A 9 25.31 7.78 -1.87
CA ALA A 9 23.90 7.43 -1.64
C ALA A 9 23.03 7.67 -2.89
N LEU A 10 23.43 8.59 -3.74
CA LEU A 10 22.73 8.98 -4.96
C LEU A 10 23.63 8.84 -6.18
N SER A 11 23.07 8.34 -7.29
CA SER A 11 23.74 8.41 -8.59
C SER A 11 23.91 9.86 -9.05
N ALA A 12 24.78 10.11 -10.00
CA ALA A 12 24.99 11.46 -10.56
C ALA A 12 23.69 12.10 -11.08
N PHE A 13 22.82 11.30 -11.71
CA PHE A 13 21.52 11.75 -12.18
C PHE A 13 20.59 12.16 -11.02
N LYS A 14 20.47 11.31 -9.98
CA LYS A 14 19.65 11.61 -8.79
C LYS A 14 20.18 12.81 -8.02
N SER A 15 21.51 12.97 -7.89
CA SER A 15 22.11 14.15 -7.27
C SER A 15 21.82 15.43 -8.04
N THR A 16 21.83 15.38 -9.39
CA THR A 16 21.46 16.52 -10.24
C THR A 16 19.99 16.90 -10.08
N ASN A 17 19.10 15.91 -10.00
CA ASN A 17 17.69 16.16 -9.80
C ASN A 17 17.41 16.74 -8.41
N LEU A 18 18.01 16.17 -7.35
CA LEU A 18 17.90 16.72 -6.00
C LEU A 18 18.39 18.18 -5.95
N LEU A 19 19.52 18.48 -6.60
CA LEU A 19 20.02 19.84 -6.67
C LEU A 19 19.01 20.80 -7.33
N ARG A 20 18.37 20.40 -8.43
CA ARG A 20 17.32 21.21 -9.09
C ARG A 20 16.12 21.44 -8.18
N THR A 21 15.67 20.39 -7.48
CA THR A 21 14.56 20.49 -6.51
C THR A 21 14.92 21.45 -5.38
N LEU A 22 16.12 21.35 -4.82
CA LEU A 22 16.59 22.25 -3.79
C LEU A 22 16.66 23.71 -4.30
N GLN A 23 17.21 23.93 -5.50
CA GLN A 23 17.35 25.25 -6.08
C GLN A 23 16.02 25.94 -6.42
N ALA A 24 14.98 25.16 -6.69
CA ALA A 24 13.64 25.72 -6.96
C ALA A 24 13.06 26.43 -5.72
N SER A 25 13.26 25.88 -4.51
CA SER A 25 12.81 26.47 -3.26
C SER A 25 13.88 27.31 -2.57
N LEU A 26 15.16 26.93 -2.72
CA LEU A 26 16.32 27.50 -2.05
C LEU A 26 17.37 27.93 -3.10
N PRO A 27 17.20 29.09 -3.77
CA PRO A 27 18.11 29.52 -4.85
C PRO A 27 19.57 29.67 -4.43
N ASN A 28 19.85 29.77 -3.14
CA ASN A 28 21.20 29.87 -2.58
C ASN A 28 21.99 28.57 -2.61
N VAL A 29 21.33 27.40 -2.85
CA VAL A 29 22.00 26.11 -2.93
C VAL A 29 22.77 26.00 -4.22
N THR A 30 24.08 25.65 -4.11
CA THR A 30 25.00 25.56 -5.24
C THR A 30 25.42 24.13 -5.57
N ALA A 31 25.50 23.24 -4.57
CA ALA A 31 25.84 21.84 -4.76
C ALA A 31 25.24 20.95 -3.64
N VAL A 32 25.05 19.67 -3.94
CA VAL A 32 24.65 18.66 -2.98
C VAL A 32 25.45 17.37 -3.21
N TYR A 33 25.96 16.80 -2.12
CA TYR A 33 26.67 15.52 -2.08
C TYR A 33 26.01 14.62 -1.07
N SER A 34 25.84 13.33 -1.38
CA SER A 34 25.12 12.40 -0.55
C SER A 34 25.90 11.10 -0.39
N GLN A 35 26.16 10.69 0.85
CA GLN A 35 26.92 9.49 1.19
C GLN A 35 26.17 8.63 2.20
N HIS A 36 26.17 7.31 2.00
CA HIS A 36 25.64 6.38 3.00
C HIS A 36 26.52 6.34 4.25
N ILE A 37 25.87 6.26 5.40
CA ILE A 37 26.49 5.94 6.69
C ILE A 37 25.78 4.74 7.27
N HIS A 38 26.55 3.74 7.72
CA HIS A 38 26.04 2.56 8.39
C HIS A 38 26.30 2.68 9.89
N PHE A 39 25.26 2.49 10.70
CA PHE A 39 25.31 2.47 12.15
C PHE A 39 25.20 1.04 12.62
N VAL A 40 26.25 0.52 13.26
CA VAL A 40 26.30 -0.87 13.70
C VAL A 40 26.22 -0.92 15.22
N ASP A 41 25.19 -1.59 15.74
CA ASP A 41 25.07 -1.95 17.14
C ASP A 41 25.56 -3.38 17.35
N CYS A 42 26.51 -3.56 18.26
CA CYS A 42 27.12 -4.84 18.57
C CYS A 42 27.42 -4.96 20.06
N GLN A 43 27.38 -6.17 20.58
CA GLN A 43 27.63 -6.45 22.01
C GLN A 43 29.09 -6.23 22.39
N ASP A 44 30.01 -6.73 21.55
CA ASP A 44 31.45 -6.63 21.75
C ASP A 44 32.11 -6.03 20.48
N GLY A 45 33.35 -5.58 20.61
CA GLY A 45 34.12 -5.08 19.47
C GLY A 45 34.46 -6.20 18.47
N PHE A 46 34.53 -5.84 17.17
CA PHE A 46 34.95 -6.76 16.12
C PHE A 46 36.43 -7.10 16.22
N ASN A 47 36.83 -8.35 16.01
CA ASN A 47 38.22 -8.70 15.69
C ASN A 47 38.57 -8.26 14.26
N ALA A 48 39.83 -8.35 13.89
CA ALA A 48 40.31 -7.88 12.59
C ALA A 48 39.63 -8.55 11.39
N SER A 49 39.42 -9.88 11.46
CA SER A 49 38.75 -10.65 10.39
C SER A 49 37.28 -10.28 10.26
N GLN A 50 36.56 -10.13 11.39
CA GLN A 50 35.15 -9.72 11.41
C GLN A 50 34.98 -8.28 10.90
N SER A 51 35.92 -7.39 11.22
CA SER A 51 35.90 -6.02 10.70
C SER A 51 36.10 -5.99 9.19
N GLU A 52 37.01 -6.79 8.66
CA GLU A 52 37.28 -6.90 7.20
C GLU A 52 36.05 -7.48 6.48
N GLU A 53 35.42 -8.52 7.04
CA GLU A 53 34.20 -9.13 6.49
C GLU A 53 33.02 -8.14 6.49
N LEU A 54 32.78 -7.45 7.60
CA LEU A 54 31.75 -6.40 7.69
C LEU A 54 31.97 -5.31 6.64
N LEU A 55 33.19 -4.78 6.53
CA LEU A 55 33.51 -3.75 5.55
C LEU A 55 33.36 -4.25 4.11
N SER A 56 33.67 -5.54 3.85
CA SER A 56 33.45 -6.17 2.55
C SER A 56 31.98 -6.25 2.18
N LEU A 57 31.12 -6.65 3.12
CA LEU A 57 29.66 -6.75 2.93
C LEU A 57 29.01 -5.37 2.74
N LEU A 58 29.56 -4.33 3.37
CA LEU A 58 29.06 -2.96 3.24
C LEU A 58 29.61 -2.23 2.01
N LYS A 59 30.46 -2.87 1.22
CA LYS A 59 31.04 -2.31 0.00
C LYS A 59 30.12 -2.53 -1.20
N TYR A 60 29.15 -1.67 -1.38
CA TYR A 60 28.18 -1.69 -2.48
C TYR A 60 27.93 -0.27 -2.99
N GLY A 61 27.33 -0.16 -4.18
CA GLY A 61 27.03 1.11 -4.83
C GLY A 61 28.22 1.70 -5.58
N ASP A 62 28.03 2.88 -6.15
CA ASP A 62 29.07 3.58 -6.91
C ASP A 62 30.17 4.11 -6.00
N SER A 63 31.42 3.98 -6.42
CA SER A 63 32.53 4.66 -5.74
C SER A 63 32.31 6.18 -5.85
N LEU A 64 32.51 6.89 -4.75
CA LEU A 64 32.48 8.35 -4.75
C LEU A 64 33.51 8.88 -5.72
N THR A 65 33.11 9.66 -6.72
CA THR A 65 33.99 10.37 -7.63
C THR A 65 34.72 11.54 -6.94
N ALA A 66 34.15 12.00 -5.80
CA ALA A 66 34.81 12.91 -4.88
C ALA A 66 34.58 12.38 -3.45
N LYS A 67 35.65 12.02 -2.73
CA LYS A 67 35.54 11.82 -1.29
C LYS A 67 35.16 13.16 -0.68
N VAL A 68 34.00 13.20 -0.04
CA VAL A 68 33.60 14.30 0.84
C VAL A 68 34.40 14.11 2.13
N GLU A 69 35.67 14.43 2.10
CA GLU A 69 36.46 14.47 3.33
C GLU A 69 36.01 15.67 4.17
N PRO A 70 35.80 15.49 5.46
CA PRO A 70 35.29 16.54 6.33
C PRO A 70 36.10 17.85 6.33
N ASP A 71 37.35 17.79 5.99
CA ASP A 71 38.30 18.91 6.07
C ASP A 71 38.44 19.77 4.81
N GLN A 72 37.77 19.43 3.71
CA GLN A 72 37.81 20.20 2.43
C GLN A 72 36.53 20.95 2.12
N ARG A 73 35.76 21.31 3.12
CA ARG A 73 34.46 21.94 2.93
C ARG A 73 34.59 23.43 2.59
N ALA A 74 33.72 23.87 1.67
CA ALA A 74 33.47 25.29 1.51
C ALA A 74 33.04 25.92 2.85
N GLN A 75 33.46 27.15 3.12
CA GLN A 75 33.15 27.86 4.39
C GLN A 75 31.63 27.92 4.74
N ASN A 76 30.75 27.60 3.76
CA ASN A 76 29.30 27.63 3.88
C ASN A 76 28.64 26.28 3.55
N ALA A 77 29.25 25.14 3.88
CA ALA A 77 28.66 23.83 3.71
C ALA A 77 27.81 23.44 4.95
N LEU A 78 26.57 23.04 4.68
CA LEU A 78 25.64 22.53 5.69
C LEU A 78 25.65 21.01 5.65
N GLN A 79 25.67 20.37 6.83
CA GLN A 79 25.49 18.92 6.96
C GLN A 79 24.10 18.60 7.46
N ARG A 80 23.52 17.54 6.88
CA ARG A 80 22.25 16.96 7.35
C ARG A 80 22.35 15.45 7.28
N LEU A 81 22.20 14.83 8.43
CA LEU A 81 22.19 13.37 8.53
C LEU A 81 20.74 12.88 8.53
N VAL A 82 20.29 12.35 7.41
CA VAL A 82 18.97 11.72 7.26
C VAL A 82 19.08 10.26 7.68
N VAL A 83 18.28 9.86 8.66
CA VAL A 83 18.25 8.51 9.24
C VAL A 83 16.82 7.98 9.29
N PRO A 84 16.61 6.66 9.42
CA PRO A 84 15.31 6.13 9.78
C PRO A 84 14.80 6.77 11.09
N ARG A 85 13.49 6.85 11.23
CA ARG A 85 12.88 7.44 12.44
C ARG A 85 13.39 6.76 13.72
N PRO A 86 13.89 7.48 14.71
CA PRO A 86 14.40 6.91 15.95
C PRO A 86 13.39 6.00 16.66
N GLY A 87 13.87 4.83 17.10
CA GLY A 87 13.03 3.81 17.73
C GLY A 87 12.32 2.87 16.75
N THR A 88 12.54 3.06 15.45
CA THR A 88 12.00 2.18 14.39
C THR A 88 13.10 1.26 13.85
N ILE A 89 12.74 0.02 13.52
CA ILE A 89 13.62 -0.89 12.74
C ILE A 89 13.26 -0.71 11.27
N SER A 90 14.18 -0.16 10.47
CA SER A 90 13.91 0.06 9.07
C SER A 90 13.83 -1.28 8.28
N PRO A 91 13.06 -1.35 7.17
CA PRO A 91 13.04 -2.55 6.31
C PRO A 91 14.43 -2.93 5.79
N TRP A 92 15.27 -1.92 5.50
CA TRP A 92 16.67 -2.16 5.12
C TRP A 92 17.46 -2.82 6.26
N SER A 93 17.27 -2.36 7.50
CA SER A 93 17.93 -2.89 8.70
C SER A 93 17.63 -4.36 8.92
N SER A 94 16.36 -4.75 8.83
CA SER A 94 15.94 -6.14 9.01
C SER A 94 16.65 -7.07 8.03
N LYS A 95 16.68 -6.68 6.74
CA LYS A 95 17.36 -7.44 5.69
C LYS A 95 18.89 -7.46 5.88
N ALA A 96 19.49 -6.32 6.15
CA ALA A 96 20.93 -6.21 6.32
C ALA A 96 21.43 -6.98 7.54
N THR A 97 20.74 -6.90 8.66
CA THR A 97 21.05 -7.66 9.87
C THR A 97 20.95 -9.17 9.63
N ASP A 98 19.92 -9.64 8.94
CA ASP A 98 19.77 -11.05 8.54
C ASP A 98 20.93 -11.51 7.66
N ILE A 99 21.36 -10.70 6.68
CA ILE A 99 22.52 -11.01 5.83
C ILE A 99 23.81 -11.12 6.65
N LEU A 100 24.05 -10.18 7.57
CA LEU A 100 25.23 -10.22 8.44
C LEU A 100 25.26 -11.48 9.30
N HIS A 101 24.13 -11.86 9.87
CA HIS A 101 24.02 -13.12 10.65
C HIS A 101 24.30 -14.34 9.79
N ASN A 102 23.74 -14.41 8.59
CA ASN A 102 24.00 -15.52 7.64
C ASN A 102 25.44 -15.60 7.19
N CYS A 103 26.17 -14.49 7.19
CA CYS A 103 27.62 -14.43 6.94
C CYS A 103 28.47 -14.69 8.19
N GLY A 104 27.88 -15.08 9.33
CA GLY A 104 28.61 -15.44 10.55
C GLY A 104 28.86 -14.30 11.53
N LEU A 105 28.39 -13.09 11.26
CA LEU A 105 28.56 -11.90 12.14
C LEU A 105 27.44 -11.84 13.20
N GLN A 106 27.27 -12.90 13.98
CA GLN A 106 26.21 -13.05 15.01
C GLN A 106 26.31 -12.03 16.16
N LEU A 107 27.47 -11.39 16.34
CA LEU A 107 27.69 -10.36 17.38
C LEU A 107 27.01 -9.01 17.04
N VAL A 108 26.54 -8.81 15.81
CA VAL A 108 25.77 -7.64 15.41
C VAL A 108 24.36 -7.79 15.93
N ASN A 109 23.93 -6.92 16.86
CA ASN A 109 22.54 -6.87 17.29
C ASN A 109 21.66 -6.33 16.18
N ARG A 110 22.08 -5.22 15.58
CA ARG A 110 21.34 -4.53 14.51
C ARG A 110 22.26 -3.59 13.74
N ILE A 111 22.00 -3.43 12.45
CA ILE A 111 22.62 -2.41 11.61
C ILE A 111 21.54 -1.52 11.01
N GLU A 112 21.76 -0.20 11.00
CA GLU A 112 20.91 0.78 10.32
C GLU A 112 21.71 1.57 9.29
N ARG A 113 21.02 2.15 8.31
CA ARG A 113 21.64 2.97 7.28
C ARG A 113 21.02 4.37 7.25
N GLY A 114 21.86 5.39 7.32
CA GLY A 114 21.50 6.77 7.06
C GLY A 114 22.17 7.32 5.80
N THR A 115 21.81 8.54 5.47
CA THR A 115 22.44 9.32 4.39
C THR A 115 22.93 10.65 4.93
N MET A 116 24.22 10.91 4.81
CA MET A 116 24.79 12.22 5.07
C MET A 116 24.69 13.06 3.80
N HIS A 117 23.94 14.15 3.87
CA HIS A 117 23.91 15.18 2.85
C HIS A 117 24.85 16.32 3.23
N VAL A 118 25.70 16.74 2.30
CA VAL A 118 26.50 17.97 2.40
C VAL A 118 25.97 18.91 1.33
N VAL A 119 25.38 20.02 1.77
CA VAL A 119 24.75 21.02 0.91
C VAL A 119 25.59 22.29 0.95
N GLU A 120 26.11 22.71 -0.20
CA GLU A 120 26.85 23.96 -0.33
C GLU A 120 25.89 25.10 -0.66
N VAL A 121 26.04 26.24 0.03
CA VAL A 121 25.23 27.42 -0.17
C VAL A 121 26.09 28.64 -0.44
N SER A 122 25.66 29.52 -1.34
CA SER A 122 26.32 30.78 -1.69
C SER A 122 26.21 31.83 -0.57
N SER A 123 25.17 31.74 0.26
CA SER A 123 24.96 32.56 1.45
C SER A 123 24.20 31.75 2.51
N PRO A 124 24.38 32.07 3.81
CA PRO A 124 23.69 31.37 4.91
C PRO A 124 22.17 31.33 4.73
N LEU A 125 21.56 30.22 5.10
CA LEU A 125 20.10 30.08 5.19
C LEU A 125 19.61 30.66 6.53
N ASP A 126 18.42 31.23 6.53
CA ASP A 126 17.69 31.57 7.76
C ASP A 126 16.96 30.33 8.32
N ALA A 127 16.25 30.52 9.42
CA ALA A 127 15.52 29.43 10.07
C ALA A 127 14.48 28.76 9.16
N SER A 128 13.78 29.54 8.32
CA SER A 128 12.82 29.05 7.35
C SER A 128 13.51 28.24 6.24
N GLY A 129 14.65 28.72 5.76
CA GLY A 129 15.46 28.02 4.76
C GLY A 129 16.03 26.68 5.28
N HIS A 130 16.42 26.62 6.57
CA HIS A 130 16.83 25.37 7.20
C HIS A 130 15.67 24.37 7.28
N ALA A 131 14.50 24.79 7.71
CA ALA A 131 13.31 23.94 7.79
C ALA A 131 12.89 23.42 6.41
N GLU A 132 12.94 24.27 5.37
CA GLU A 132 12.64 23.88 4.00
C GLU A 132 13.69 22.91 3.43
N LEU A 133 14.97 23.11 3.75
CA LEU A 133 16.03 22.17 3.38
C LEU A 133 15.76 20.81 3.99
N ASP A 134 15.47 20.74 5.28
CA ASP A 134 15.21 19.50 5.99
C ASP A 134 13.97 18.80 5.39
N ARG A 135 12.89 19.54 5.09
CA ARG A 135 11.68 19.03 4.44
C ARG A 135 11.95 18.38 3.08
N LEU A 136 12.85 18.95 2.28
CA LEU A 136 13.19 18.46 0.94
C LEU A 136 14.18 17.28 0.94
N LEU A 137 14.90 17.06 2.04
CA LEU A 137 15.94 16.03 2.13
C LEU A 137 15.43 14.68 2.69
N HIS A 138 14.27 14.63 3.34
CA HIS A 138 13.81 13.41 4.00
C HIS A 138 12.31 13.15 3.81
N ASP A 139 11.93 11.88 3.90
CA ASP A 139 10.54 11.48 4.07
C ASP A 139 10.15 11.58 5.56
N ARG A 140 9.35 12.59 5.89
CA ARG A 140 8.92 12.86 7.28
C ARG A 140 8.17 11.70 7.96
N MET A 141 7.64 10.73 7.18
CA MET A 141 6.92 9.59 7.71
C MET A 141 7.84 8.46 8.19
N THR A 142 8.97 8.27 7.53
CA THR A 142 9.88 7.15 7.80
C THR A 142 11.26 7.58 8.25
N GLN A 143 11.59 8.86 8.15
CA GLN A 143 12.93 9.40 8.39
C GLN A 143 12.89 10.58 9.35
N SER A 144 14.06 10.91 9.85
CA SER A 144 14.34 12.10 10.66
C SER A 144 15.68 12.70 10.25
N VAL A 145 15.82 14.01 10.43
CA VAL A 145 17.08 14.71 10.24
C VAL A 145 17.78 14.87 11.59
N LEU A 146 19.05 14.51 11.66
CA LEU A 146 19.92 14.70 12.82
C LEU A 146 21.04 15.69 12.44
N ASP A 147 21.48 16.48 13.43
CA ASP A 147 22.56 17.43 13.22
C ASP A 147 23.93 16.77 13.34
N GLU A 148 24.05 15.75 14.23
CA GLU A 148 25.33 15.08 14.49
C GLU A 148 25.24 13.55 14.39
N ILE A 149 26.34 12.92 13.96
CA ILE A 149 26.48 11.45 13.89
C ILE A 149 26.30 10.80 15.28
N SER A 150 26.71 11.48 16.34
CA SER A 150 26.59 10.99 17.73
C SER A 150 25.13 10.76 18.15
N GLU A 151 24.20 11.52 17.61
CA GLU A 151 22.76 11.41 17.90
C GLU A 151 22.15 10.13 17.30
N ALA A 152 22.80 9.49 16.32
CA ALA A 152 22.33 8.23 15.74
C ALA A 152 22.24 7.08 16.76
N THR A 153 22.78 7.23 17.96
CA THR A 153 22.52 6.30 19.08
C THR A 153 21.04 6.19 19.42
N LEU A 154 20.23 7.21 19.09
CA LEU A 154 18.78 7.21 19.26
C LEU A 154 18.09 6.12 18.43
N LEU A 155 18.69 5.70 17.31
CA LEU A 155 18.14 4.65 16.44
C LEU A 155 17.98 3.31 17.19
N PHE A 156 18.84 3.04 18.16
CA PHE A 156 18.90 1.77 18.88
C PHE A 156 18.23 1.81 20.26
N ARG A 157 17.60 2.94 20.61
CA ARG A 157 16.89 3.08 21.89
C ARG A 157 15.50 2.47 21.78
N SER A 158 15.14 1.66 22.77
CA SER A 158 13.76 1.23 23.00
C SER A 158 13.00 2.30 23.80
N ALA A 159 11.73 2.46 23.50
CA ALA A 159 10.83 3.32 24.26
C ALA A 159 9.66 2.48 24.80
N GLU A 160 9.09 2.91 25.93
CA GLU A 160 7.90 2.27 26.50
C GLU A 160 6.69 2.50 25.61
N PRO A 161 5.82 1.48 25.45
CA PRO A 161 4.58 1.60 24.70
C PRO A 161 3.65 2.65 25.30
N LYS A 162 2.89 3.35 24.45
CA LYS A 162 1.83 4.24 24.91
C LYS A 162 0.59 3.41 25.29
N PRO A 163 -0.18 3.81 26.34
CA PRO A 163 -1.45 3.17 26.67
C PRO A 163 -2.54 3.53 25.65
N LEU A 164 -3.68 2.80 25.69
CA LEU A 164 -4.90 3.17 24.99
C LEU A 164 -5.56 4.40 25.65
N SER A 165 -6.43 5.10 24.92
CA SER A 165 -7.21 6.24 25.39
C SER A 165 -8.70 5.88 25.45
N SER A 166 -9.35 6.11 26.59
CA SER A 166 -10.80 5.93 26.74
C SER A 166 -11.54 7.22 26.42
N ILE A 167 -12.71 7.11 25.77
CA ILE A 167 -13.58 8.23 25.40
C ILE A 167 -14.83 8.21 26.28
N ASP A 168 -14.92 9.13 27.25
CA ASP A 168 -16.04 9.22 28.21
C ASP A 168 -17.33 9.69 27.55
N ILE A 169 -18.30 8.77 27.39
CA ILE A 169 -19.61 9.05 26.83
C ILE A 169 -20.70 9.32 27.89
N SER A 170 -20.35 9.47 29.15
CA SER A 170 -21.28 9.71 30.24
C SER A 170 -22.14 10.98 30.05
N ASN A 171 -21.58 12.00 29.40
CA ASN A 171 -22.21 13.28 29.09
C ASN A 171 -22.88 13.34 27.70
N GLY A 172 -23.04 12.22 27.01
CA GLY A 172 -23.69 12.15 25.72
C GLY A 172 -22.75 11.95 24.53
N LYS A 173 -23.23 12.27 23.33
CA LYS A 173 -22.52 12.00 22.06
C LYS A 173 -21.37 12.96 21.76
N ALA A 174 -21.30 14.13 22.41
CA ALA A 174 -20.33 15.17 22.11
C ALA A 174 -18.87 14.68 22.15
N ALA A 175 -18.54 13.77 23.09
CA ALA A 175 -17.22 13.17 23.17
C ALA A 175 -16.87 12.30 21.94
N LEU A 176 -17.85 11.62 21.34
CA LEU A 176 -17.66 10.86 20.11
C LEU A 176 -17.52 11.79 18.90
N GLU A 177 -18.25 12.91 18.86
CA GLU A 177 -18.14 13.92 17.81
C GLU A 177 -16.74 14.57 17.84
N GLU A 178 -16.24 14.91 19.02
CA GLU A 178 -14.87 15.41 19.21
C GLU A 178 -13.82 14.36 18.81
N ALA A 179 -14.00 13.11 19.23
CA ALA A 179 -13.11 12.00 18.83
C ALA A 179 -13.12 11.79 17.29
N ASN A 180 -14.28 11.88 16.66
CA ASN A 180 -14.43 11.77 15.22
C ASN A 180 -13.58 12.82 14.47
N GLU A 181 -13.53 14.05 14.99
CA GLU A 181 -12.76 15.14 14.39
C GLU A 181 -11.26 14.96 14.59
N TYR A 182 -10.80 14.85 15.86
CA TYR A 182 -9.35 14.84 16.15
C TYR A 182 -8.65 13.54 15.71
N MET A 183 -9.37 12.40 15.66
CA MET A 183 -8.82 11.12 15.19
C MET A 183 -8.98 10.93 13.68
N GLY A 184 -9.73 11.79 12.96
CA GLY A 184 -9.98 11.65 11.54
C GLY A 184 -10.80 10.40 11.18
N LEU A 185 -11.82 10.04 11.99
CA LEU A 185 -12.57 8.80 11.82
C LEU A 185 -13.55 8.83 10.62
N ALA A 186 -13.92 10.01 10.14
CA ALA A 186 -14.85 10.22 9.04
C ALA A 186 -16.23 9.53 9.22
N LEU A 187 -16.71 9.44 10.47
CA LEU A 187 -18.01 8.87 10.79
C LEU A 187 -19.13 9.84 10.47
N ALA A 188 -20.22 9.33 9.88
CA ALA A 188 -21.46 10.07 9.70
C ALA A 188 -22.22 10.20 11.03
N GLN A 189 -23.13 11.17 11.12
CA GLN A 189 -23.88 11.46 12.33
C GLN A 189 -24.70 10.25 12.85
N ASP A 190 -25.28 9.50 11.95
CA ASP A 190 -26.06 8.28 12.25
C ASP A 190 -25.14 7.12 12.73
N GLU A 191 -23.89 7.06 12.27
CA GLU A 191 -22.89 6.11 12.76
C GLU A 191 -22.42 6.47 14.18
N ILE A 192 -22.27 7.75 14.49
CA ILE A 192 -21.98 8.24 15.85
C ILE A 192 -23.14 7.87 16.79
N GLU A 193 -24.40 8.05 16.36
CA GLU A 193 -25.57 7.66 17.12
C GLU A 193 -25.63 6.15 17.38
N TYR A 194 -25.34 5.38 16.33
CA TYR A 194 -25.25 3.92 16.45
C TYR A 194 -24.21 3.49 17.49
N LEU A 195 -23.00 4.03 17.42
CA LEU A 195 -21.93 3.70 18.38
C LEU A 195 -22.30 4.09 19.81
N TYR A 196 -22.83 5.30 20.01
CA TYR A 196 -23.30 5.73 21.31
C TYR A 196 -24.30 4.75 21.93
N ASP A 197 -25.29 4.33 21.14
CA ASP A 197 -26.32 3.39 21.59
C ASP A 197 -25.74 2.00 21.88
N GLN A 198 -24.78 1.51 21.09
CA GLN A 198 -24.16 0.21 21.32
C GLN A 198 -23.31 0.22 22.61
N PHE A 199 -22.44 1.22 22.82
CA PHE A 199 -21.61 1.29 24.01
C PHE A 199 -22.43 1.54 25.28
N LYS A 200 -23.52 2.29 25.17
CA LYS A 200 -24.50 2.43 26.26
C LYS A 200 -25.15 1.10 26.64
N LYS A 201 -25.49 0.25 25.67
CA LYS A 201 -26.00 -1.11 25.92
C LYS A 201 -24.94 -2.02 26.55
N LEU A 202 -23.66 -1.88 26.14
CA LEU A 202 -22.53 -2.61 26.71
C LEU A 202 -22.22 -2.14 28.14
N GLY A 203 -22.73 -0.97 28.58
CA GLY A 203 -22.53 -0.41 29.91
C GLY A 203 -21.10 0.06 30.18
N ARG A 204 -20.35 0.44 29.17
CA ARG A 204 -18.98 0.94 29.27
C ARG A 204 -18.66 1.98 28.20
N ASP A 205 -17.61 2.72 28.42
CA ASP A 205 -17.06 3.65 27.44
C ASP A 205 -16.31 2.92 26.31
N PRO A 206 -16.31 3.48 25.09
CA PRO A 206 -15.41 3.05 24.02
C PRO A 206 -13.99 3.55 24.28
N ASN A 207 -13.04 2.92 23.58
CA ASN A 207 -11.67 3.42 23.51
C ASN A 207 -11.26 3.74 22.05
N ASP A 208 -10.09 4.35 21.91
CA ASP A 208 -9.54 4.76 20.63
C ASP A 208 -9.38 3.61 19.63
N VAL A 209 -8.98 2.41 20.10
CA VAL A 209 -8.81 1.21 19.27
C VAL A 209 -10.15 0.77 18.66
N GLU A 210 -11.19 0.72 19.48
CA GLU A 210 -12.54 0.28 19.07
C GLU A 210 -13.17 1.28 18.09
N LEU A 211 -13.01 2.59 18.34
CA LEU A 211 -13.53 3.62 17.45
C LEU A 211 -12.82 3.61 16.10
N MET A 212 -11.49 3.52 16.07
CA MET A 212 -10.72 3.46 14.83
C MET A 212 -11.05 2.19 14.05
N MET A 213 -11.09 1.02 14.71
CA MET A 213 -11.48 -0.24 14.08
C MET A 213 -12.88 -0.15 13.45
N PHE A 214 -13.86 0.42 14.15
CA PHE A 214 -15.19 0.61 13.60
C PHE A 214 -15.20 1.55 12.39
N ALA A 215 -14.49 2.68 12.48
CA ALA A 215 -14.39 3.65 11.39
C ALA A 215 -13.80 3.03 10.12
N GLN A 216 -12.73 2.24 10.26
CA GLN A 216 -12.09 1.56 9.15
C GLN A 216 -12.98 0.46 8.56
N ALA A 217 -13.53 -0.43 9.38
CA ALA A 217 -14.43 -1.50 8.93
C ALA A 217 -15.73 -0.99 8.30
N ASN A 218 -16.16 0.22 8.62
CA ASN A 218 -17.36 0.86 8.09
C ASN A 218 -17.05 2.03 7.12
N SER A 219 -15.82 2.16 6.66
CA SER A 219 -15.41 3.17 5.66
C SER A 219 -16.05 2.94 4.29
N GLU A 220 -15.96 3.94 3.41
CA GLU A 220 -16.36 3.77 2.00
C GLU A 220 -15.56 2.65 1.32
N HIS A 221 -14.27 2.52 1.66
CA HIS A 221 -13.40 1.47 1.15
C HIS A 221 -13.95 0.06 1.41
N CYS A 222 -14.33 -0.25 2.66
CA CYS A 222 -14.82 -1.59 3.04
C CYS A 222 -16.29 -1.82 2.75
N ARG A 223 -17.14 -0.78 2.86
CA ARG A 223 -18.61 -0.93 2.79
C ARG A 223 -19.21 -0.55 1.45
N HIS A 224 -18.48 0.17 0.59
CA HIS A 224 -19.04 0.69 -0.67
C HIS A 224 -20.37 1.41 -0.45
N LYS A 225 -20.41 2.34 0.50
CA LYS A 225 -21.66 2.99 0.99
C LYS A 225 -22.44 3.63 -0.15
N ILE A 226 -21.75 4.31 -1.10
CA ILE A 226 -22.39 4.95 -2.25
C ILE A 226 -22.97 3.91 -3.21
N PHE A 227 -22.22 2.85 -3.54
CA PHE A 227 -22.68 1.79 -4.45
C PHE A 227 -23.79 0.93 -3.84
N ASN A 228 -23.81 0.77 -2.50
CA ASN A 228 -24.87 0.08 -1.78
C ASN A 228 -26.03 0.99 -1.37
N ALA A 229 -25.96 2.31 -1.57
CA ALA A 229 -26.99 3.26 -1.22
C ALA A 229 -28.34 2.94 -1.88
N SER A 230 -29.43 3.35 -1.26
CA SER A 230 -30.71 3.48 -1.95
C SER A 230 -30.75 4.81 -2.71
N TRP A 231 -31.45 4.84 -3.83
CA TRP A 231 -31.49 5.99 -4.72
C TRP A 231 -32.91 6.39 -5.06
N SER A 232 -33.17 7.69 -4.99
CA SER A 232 -34.33 8.35 -5.60
C SER A 232 -33.83 9.25 -6.73
N VAL A 233 -34.34 9.04 -7.93
CA VAL A 233 -34.01 9.84 -9.12
C VAL A 233 -35.27 10.53 -9.59
N ASP A 234 -35.28 11.86 -9.61
CA ASP A 234 -36.46 12.70 -9.96
C ASP A 234 -37.69 12.35 -9.09
N GLY A 235 -37.45 12.09 -7.80
CA GLY A 235 -38.52 11.69 -6.85
C GLY A 235 -39.01 10.24 -7.01
N ILE A 236 -38.37 9.45 -7.88
CA ILE A 236 -38.72 8.04 -8.12
C ILE A 236 -37.70 7.14 -7.46
N GLU A 237 -38.17 6.36 -6.45
CA GLU A 237 -37.35 5.33 -5.80
C GLU A 237 -36.89 4.27 -6.79
N LYS A 238 -35.60 3.92 -6.76
CA LYS A 238 -35.01 2.82 -7.54
C LYS A 238 -35.07 1.52 -6.73
N ASP A 239 -35.44 0.44 -7.38
CA ASP A 239 -35.53 -0.90 -6.80
C ASP A 239 -34.20 -1.54 -6.48
N ARG A 240 -33.11 -1.05 -7.07
CA ARG A 240 -31.76 -1.59 -6.94
C ARG A 240 -30.72 -0.52 -6.66
N SER A 241 -29.75 -0.86 -5.78
CA SER A 241 -28.53 -0.10 -5.63
C SER A 241 -27.60 -0.32 -6.85
N LEU A 242 -26.61 0.54 -7.03
CA LEU A 242 -25.63 0.39 -8.11
C LEU A 242 -24.91 -0.96 -8.04
N PHE A 243 -24.51 -1.39 -6.83
CA PHE A 243 -23.85 -2.69 -6.64
C PHE A 243 -24.78 -3.87 -6.97
N SER A 244 -26.06 -3.76 -6.62
CA SER A 244 -27.09 -4.75 -6.96
C SER A 244 -27.31 -4.86 -8.48
N MET A 245 -27.18 -3.75 -9.25
CA MET A 245 -27.21 -3.78 -10.71
C MET A 245 -26.02 -4.55 -11.30
N ILE A 246 -24.82 -4.35 -10.73
CA ILE A 246 -23.60 -5.08 -11.17
C ILE A 246 -23.77 -6.58 -10.91
N ARG A 247 -24.20 -6.97 -9.70
CA ARG A 247 -24.45 -8.39 -9.35
C ARG A 247 -25.50 -9.04 -10.22
N HIS A 248 -26.53 -8.30 -10.61
CA HIS A 248 -27.58 -8.78 -11.49
C HIS A 248 -27.06 -9.23 -12.86
N THR A 249 -26.03 -8.59 -13.37
CA THR A 249 -25.36 -9.04 -14.63
C THR A 249 -24.82 -10.45 -14.46
N HIS A 250 -24.11 -10.71 -13.36
CA HIS A 250 -23.60 -12.05 -13.05
C HIS A 250 -24.72 -13.07 -12.82
N GLU A 251 -25.77 -12.73 -12.08
CA GLU A 251 -26.92 -13.59 -11.83
C GLU A 251 -27.60 -14.03 -13.14
N ARG A 252 -27.68 -13.12 -14.12
CA ARG A 252 -28.32 -13.39 -15.42
C ARG A 252 -27.41 -14.15 -16.40
N SER A 253 -26.10 -13.99 -16.27
CA SER A 253 -25.12 -14.57 -17.19
C SER A 253 -23.87 -15.00 -16.41
N PRO A 254 -23.97 -16.02 -15.53
CA PRO A 254 -22.84 -16.48 -14.73
C PRO A 254 -21.70 -17.08 -15.58
N GLY A 255 -22.02 -17.64 -16.76
CA GLY A 255 -21.03 -18.18 -17.69
C GLY A 255 -20.07 -19.17 -17.05
N ASN A 256 -18.78 -18.93 -17.23
CA ASN A 256 -17.71 -19.73 -16.66
C ASN A 256 -17.13 -19.16 -15.35
N VAL A 257 -17.86 -18.31 -14.65
CA VAL A 257 -17.45 -17.76 -13.35
C VAL A 257 -17.63 -18.81 -12.27
N LEU A 258 -16.56 -19.10 -11.53
CA LEU A 258 -16.54 -20.06 -10.43
C LEU A 258 -16.75 -19.37 -9.07
N SER A 259 -16.23 -18.16 -8.91
CA SER A 259 -16.39 -17.33 -7.73
C SER A 259 -16.42 -15.85 -8.10
N ALA A 260 -17.40 -15.11 -7.56
CA ALA A 260 -17.48 -13.66 -7.69
C ALA A 260 -18.17 -13.04 -6.48
N TYR A 261 -17.76 -11.84 -6.06
CA TYR A 261 -18.32 -11.02 -4.98
C TYR A 261 -18.28 -11.67 -3.58
N SER A 262 -17.49 -12.71 -3.38
CA SER A 262 -17.40 -13.47 -2.14
C SER A 262 -15.98 -13.69 -1.63
N ASP A 263 -14.99 -13.24 -2.37
CA ASP A 263 -13.57 -13.40 -2.05
C ASP A 263 -12.78 -12.19 -2.56
N ASN A 264 -11.48 -12.14 -2.29
CA ASN A 264 -10.56 -11.08 -2.68
C ASN A 264 -10.49 -10.85 -4.20
N ALA A 265 -10.58 -11.91 -5.00
CA ALA A 265 -10.61 -11.84 -6.46
C ALA A 265 -11.73 -12.70 -7.06
N ALA A 266 -12.15 -12.37 -8.28
CA ALA A 266 -13.05 -13.22 -9.05
C ALA A 266 -12.27 -14.36 -9.71
N VAL A 267 -12.90 -15.53 -9.79
CA VAL A 267 -12.31 -16.72 -10.43
C VAL A 267 -13.21 -17.19 -11.58
N MET A 268 -12.60 -17.37 -12.73
CA MET A 268 -13.27 -17.97 -13.89
C MET A 268 -12.58 -19.27 -14.30
N ARG A 269 -13.37 -20.16 -14.92
CA ARG A 269 -12.89 -21.45 -15.40
C ARG A 269 -11.81 -21.27 -16.45
N GLY A 270 -10.65 -21.89 -16.21
CA GLY A 270 -9.57 -22.02 -17.18
C GLY A 270 -9.60 -23.37 -17.90
N HIS A 271 -8.47 -23.74 -18.47
CA HIS A 271 -8.30 -24.95 -19.24
C HIS A 271 -7.41 -25.98 -18.52
N GLU A 272 -7.50 -27.23 -18.92
CA GLU A 272 -6.51 -28.25 -18.56
C GLU A 272 -5.14 -27.84 -19.11
N SER A 273 -4.13 -27.86 -18.23
CA SER A 273 -2.75 -27.52 -18.60
C SER A 273 -1.76 -28.22 -17.67
N ALA A 274 -0.58 -28.48 -18.17
CA ALA A 274 0.51 -29.05 -17.38
C ALA A 274 1.32 -27.93 -16.72
N ARG A 275 0.97 -27.55 -15.48
CA ARG A 275 1.71 -26.55 -14.72
C ARG A 275 3.07 -27.11 -14.25
N PHE A 276 4.08 -26.25 -14.32
CA PHE A 276 5.45 -26.62 -13.95
C PHE A 276 5.87 -25.91 -12.66
N PHE A 277 5.97 -26.68 -11.57
CA PHE A 277 6.40 -26.17 -10.27
C PHE A 277 7.11 -27.25 -9.44
N PRO A 278 7.88 -26.88 -8.39
CA PRO A 278 8.55 -27.86 -7.55
C PRO A 278 7.56 -28.63 -6.69
N ASP A 279 7.73 -29.92 -6.65
CA ASP A 279 7.05 -30.82 -5.72
C ASP A 279 7.43 -30.44 -4.27
N ALA A 280 6.44 -30.27 -3.40
CA ALA A 280 6.62 -29.72 -2.07
C ALA A 280 7.46 -30.59 -1.13
N GLU A 281 7.50 -31.92 -1.34
CA GLU A 281 8.30 -32.86 -0.53
C GLU A 281 9.72 -33.04 -1.08
N SER A 282 9.82 -33.34 -2.38
CA SER A 282 11.10 -33.66 -3.02
C SER A 282 11.87 -32.46 -3.53
N ASN A 283 11.25 -31.29 -3.62
CA ASN A 283 11.77 -30.04 -4.24
C ASN A 283 12.20 -30.21 -5.71
N LYS A 284 11.74 -31.27 -6.38
CA LYS A 284 12.01 -31.50 -7.79
C LYS A 284 10.91 -30.88 -8.63
N TYR A 285 11.30 -30.13 -9.64
CA TYR A 285 10.35 -29.57 -10.59
C TYR A 285 9.69 -30.71 -11.41
N LYS A 286 8.37 -30.64 -11.52
CA LYS A 286 7.53 -31.59 -12.24
C LYS A 286 6.43 -30.85 -12.99
N PHE A 287 5.88 -31.47 -14.02
CA PHE A 287 4.62 -31.07 -14.62
C PHE A 287 3.46 -31.72 -13.88
N TYR A 288 2.41 -30.93 -13.62
CA TYR A 288 1.16 -31.37 -13.02
C TYR A 288 0.03 -31.07 -13.96
N ASP A 289 -0.61 -32.10 -14.52
CA ASP A 289 -1.80 -31.97 -15.36
C ASP A 289 -3.01 -31.70 -14.47
N GLU A 290 -3.59 -30.50 -14.58
CA GLU A 290 -4.70 -30.05 -13.74
C GLU A 290 -5.51 -28.95 -14.41
N PRO A 291 -6.79 -28.74 -14.03
CA PRO A 291 -7.51 -27.55 -14.40
C PRO A 291 -6.81 -26.32 -13.80
N VAL A 292 -6.48 -25.35 -14.66
CA VAL A 292 -5.81 -24.11 -14.25
C VAL A 292 -6.79 -22.95 -14.41
N HIS A 293 -7.43 -22.56 -13.33
CA HIS A 293 -8.39 -21.47 -13.35
C HIS A 293 -7.69 -20.12 -13.36
N ILE A 294 -8.40 -19.11 -13.86
CA ILE A 294 -7.93 -17.73 -14.01
C ILE A 294 -8.60 -16.90 -12.94
N LEU A 295 -7.83 -16.24 -12.11
CA LEU A 295 -8.32 -15.21 -11.23
C LEU A 295 -7.99 -13.82 -11.77
N MET A 296 -8.83 -12.86 -11.43
CA MET A 296 -8.68 -11.47 -11.84
C MET A 296 -9.04 -10.55 -10.69
N LYS A 297 -8.19 -9.57 -10.46
CA LYS A 297 -8.37 -8.52 -9.47
C LYS A 297 -8.09 -7.16 -10.09
N VAL A 298 -8.89 -6.19 -9.75
CA VAL A 298 -8.64 -4.76 -10.04
C VAL A 298 -9.09 -3.97 -8.82
N GLU A 299 -8.25 -3.07 -8.35
CA GLU A 299 -8.59 -2.15 -7.27
C GLU A 299 -8.04 -0.75 -7.51
N THR A 300 -8.56 0.23 -6.77
CA THR A 300 -8.14 1.63 -6.86
C THR A 300 -7.31 2.02 -5.64
N HIS A 301 -6.23 2.78 -5.87
CA HIS A 301 -5.39 3.33 -4.81
C HIS A 301 -5.23 4.85 -4.99
N ASN A 302 -6.35 5.57 -4.93
CA ASN A 302 -6.50 6.94 -5.39
C ASN A 302 -5.88 7.97 -4.44
N HIS A 303 -6.31 7.97 -3.15
CA HIS A 303 -5.86 8.94 -2.16
C HIS A 303 -4.34 8.88 -1.92
N PRO A 304 -3.73 7.70 -1.66
CA PRO A 304 -2.28 7.63 -1.48
C PRO A 304 -1.48 8.09 -2.70
N THR A 305 -1.98 7.79 -3.92
CA THR A 305 -1.35 8.25 -5.17
C THR A 305 -1.47 9.76 -5.36
N ALA A 306 -2.54 10.39 -4.86
CA ALA A 306 -2.69 11.84 -4.88
C ALA A 306 -1.67 12.54 -3.97
N ILE A 307 -1.40 11.97 -2.80
CA ILE A 307 -0.49 12.56 -1.80
C ILE A 307 0.98 12.28 -2.15
N ALA A 308 1.31 11.04 -2.49
CA ALA A 308 2.67 10.61 -2.80
C ALA A 308 2.64 9.59 -3.97
N PRO A 309 2.78 10.03 -5.23
CA PRO A 309 2.50 9.20 -6.40
C PRO A 309 3.32 7.90 -6.48
N VAL A 310 4.62 7.95 -6.17
CA VAL A 310 5.49 6.75 -6.21
C VAL A 310 5.09 5.75 -5.11
N PRO A 311 5.07 6.09 -3.81
CA PRO A 311 4.67 5.14 -2.77
C PRO A 311 3.21 4.71 -2.92
N GLY A 312 2.31 5.63 -3.28
CA GLY A 312 0.89 5.33 -3.44
C GLY A 312 0.60 4.32 -4.55
N ALA A 313 1.21 4.47 -5.71
CA ALA A 313 1.05 3.51 -6.81
C ALA A 313 1.80 2.19 -6.55
N SER A 314 2.93 2.24 -5.86
CA SER A 314 3.69 1.07 -5.44
C SER A 314 2.86 0.18 -4.52
N THR A 315 2.34 0.75 -3.44
CA THR A 315 1.53 0.02 -2.45
C THR A 315 0.17 -0.40 -2.98
N GLY A 316 -0.39 0.33 -3.96
CA GLY A 316 -1.58 -0.10 -4.70
C GLY A 316 -1.32 -1.40 -5.49
N SER A 317 -0.17 -1.49 -6.17
CA SER A 317 0.24 -2.73 -6.84
C SER A 317 0.46 -3.88 -5.86
N GLY A 318 1.04 -3.60 -4.68
CA GLY A 318 1.19 -4.59 -3.61
C GLY A 318 -0.15 -5.09 -3.09
N GLY A 319 -1.11 -4.19 -2.83
CA GLY A 319 -2.47 -4.57 -2.38
C GLY A 319 -3.16 -5.51 -3.34
N GLU A 320 -3.11 -5.19 -4.62
CA GLU A 320 -3.69 -6.02 -5.67
C GLU A 320 -3.04 -7.41 -5.75
N ILE A 321 -1.70 -7.51 -5.63
CA ILE A 321 -0.98 -8.78 -5.60
C ILE A 321 -1.40 -9.62 -4.37
N ARG A 322 -1.57 -8.99 -3.19
CA ARG A 322 -2.00 -9.69 -1.98
C ARG A 322 -3.40 -10.26 -2.13
N ASP A 323 -4.31 -9.52 -2.72
CA ASP A 323 -5.66 -10.00 -3.00
C ASP A 323 -5.66 -11.22 -3.91
N GLU A 324 -4.85 -11.21 -4.97
CA GLU A 324 -4.69 -12.39 -5.81
C GLU A 324 -4.15 -13.58 -4.99
N GLY A 325 -3.07 -13.37 -4.22
CA GLY A 325 -2.44 -14.41 -3.41
C GLY A 325 -3.34 -14.99 -2.32
N ALA A 326 -4.22 -14.15 -1.74
CA ALA A 326 -5.17 -14.52 -0.69
C ALA A 326 -6.51 -15.07 -1.20
N THR A 327 -6.67 -15.25 -2.50
CA THR A 327 -7.90 -15.82 -3.07
C THR A 327 -8.00 -17.32 -2.77
N GLY A 328 -9.17 -17.76 -2.34
CA GLY A 328 -9.43 -19.14 -1.97
C GLY A 328 -8.58 -19.59 -0.77
N THR A 329 -7.84 -20.68 -0.91
CA THR A 329 -6.85 -21.15 0.07
C THR A 329 -5.41 -20.92 -0.40
N GLY A 330 -5.22 -19.95 -1.29
CA GLY A 330 -3.95 -19.52 -1.86
C GLY A 330 -3.88 -19.68 -3.37
N ALA A 331 -3.44 -18.64 -4.02
CA ALA A 331 -3.32 -18.56 -5.48
C ALA A 331 -1.98 -17.93 -5.90
N LYS A 332 -1.72 -17.92 -7.21
CA LYS A 332 -0.47 -17.41 -7.77
C LYS A 332 -0.70 -16.20 -8.66
N PRO A 333 -0.30 -14.98 -8.24
CA PRO A 333 -0.23 -13.82 -9.10
C PRO A 333 0.70 -14.05 -10.29
N LYS A 334 0.30 -13.60 -11.49
CA LYS A 334 1.01 -13.93 -12.73
C LYS A 334 1.43 -12.73 -13.55
N ALA A 335 0.55 -11.78 -13.77
CA ALA A 335 0.84 -10.58 -14.54
C ALA A 335 0.00 -9.41 -14.07
N GLY A 336 0.57 -8.22 -14.02
CA GLY A 336 -0.06 -7.01 -13.56
C GLY A 336 -0.36 -5.99 -14.64
N LEU A 337 -1.17 -5.00 -14.27
CA LEU A 337 -1.45 -3.79 -15.03
C LEU A 337 -1.53 -2.57 -14.09
N ASN A 338 -1.26 -1.38 -14.64
CA ASN A 338 -1.47 -0.12 -13.93
C ASN A 338 -2.17 0.89 -14.85
N GLY A 339 -3.22 1.54 -14.37
CA GLY A 339 -3.96 2.56 -15.10
C GLY A 339 -4.08 3.85 -14.31
N PHE A 340 -4.01 4.99 -15.00
CA PHE A 340 -4.08 6.31 -14.38
C PHE A 340 -5.08 7.21 -15.10
N SER A 341 -5.97 7.82 -14.34
CA SER A 341 -6.84 8.91 -14.78
C SER A 341 -6.59 10.14 -13.91
N VAL A 342 -6.31 11.28 -14.54
CA VAL A 342 -5.99 12.54 -13.88
C VAL A 342 -6.71 13.69 -14.55
N SER A 343 -6.70 14.89 -13.95
CA SER A 343 -7.13 16.13 -14.58
C SER A 343 -6.20 16.53 -15.73
N ASN A 344 -6.42 17.70 -16.33
CA ASN A 344 -5.54 18.23 -17.36
C ASN A 344 -4.08 18.32 -16.86
N LEU A 345 -3.16 17.86 -17.71
CA LEU A 345 -1.73 17.79 -17.34
C LEU A 345 -1.06 19.16 -17.27
N ARG A 346 -1.59 20.16 -17.98
CA ARG A 346 -1.00 21.50 -18.09
C ARG A 346 0.49 21.43 -18.42
N LEU A 347 0.79 20.75 -19.54
CA LEU A 347 2.18 20.56 -20.00
C LEU A 347 2.84 21.93 -20.27
N PRO A 348 3.96 22.27 -19.60
CA PRO A 348 4.56 23.60 -19.73
C PRO A 348 4.97 23.94 -21.17
N GLU A 349 5.39 22.94 -21.95
CA GLU A 349 5.87 23.12 -23.33
C GLU A 349 4.74 22.98 -24.37
N LEU A 350 3.52 22.57 -23.96
CA LEU A 350 2.40 22.33 -24.85
C LEU A 350 1.06 22.75 -24.21
N PRO A 351 0.89 24.00 -23.79
CA PRO A 351 -0.36 24.47 -23.19
C PRO A 351 -1.51 24.36 -24.19
N GLN A 352 -2.67 23.92 -23.70
CA GLN A 352 -3.88 23.82 -24.53
C GLN A 352 -4.84 24.98 -24.23
N PRO A 353 -5.62 25.48 -25.22
CA PRO A 353 -6.47 26.66 -25.03
C PRO A 353 -7.65 26.45 -24.09
N TRP A 354 -7.99 25.21 -23.75
CA TRP A 354 -9.06 24.88 -22.79
C TRP A 354 -8.53 24.60 -21.37
N GLU A 355 -7.21 24.58 -21.17
CA GLU A 355 -6.62 24.37 -19.86
C GLU A 355 -6.61 25.67 -19.07
N GLU A 356 -7.10 25.61 -17.85
CA GLU A 356 -7.12 26.74 -16.90
C GLU A 356 -6.47 26.25 -15.59
N ASP A 357 -5.56 27.03 -15.03
CA ASP A 357 -4.97 26.74 -13.72
C ASP A 357 -5.75 27.50 -12.63
N PHE A 358 -6.53 26.76 -11.87
CA PHE A 358 -7.26 27.27 -10.70
C PHE A 358 -6.62 26.84 -9.37
N GLY A 359 -5.36 26.37 -9.40
CA GLY A 359 -4.60 25.91 -8.24
C GLY A 359 -4.97 24.51 -7.77
N LYS A 360 -4.34 24.08 -6.69
CA LYS A 360 -4.57 22.80 -6.01
C LYS A 360 -4.18 22.93 -4.53
N PRO A 361 -4.65 22.02 -3.63
CA PRO A 361 -4.08 21.90 -2.29
C PRO A 361 -2.58 21.60 -2.35
N GLU A 362 -1.80 22.19 -1.45
CA GLU A 362 -0.33 22.09 -1.49
C GLU A 362 0.16 20.64 -1.33
N HIS A 363 -0.51 19.87 -0.49
CA HIS A 363 -0.15 18.47 -0.18
C HIS A 363 -0.60 17.44 -1.24
N ILE A 364 -1.33 17.87 -2.28
CA ILE A 364 -1.70 17.00 -3.41
C ILE A 364 -0.74 17.22 -4.57
N ALA A 365 -0.22 16.14 -5.14
CA ALA A 365 0.65 16.16 -6.31
C ALA A 365 -0.12 16.71 -7.55
N SER A 366 0.60 17.33 -8.49
CA SER A 366 -0.01 17.77 -9.75
C SER A 366 -0.43 16.58 -10.62
N ALA A 367 -1.38 16.80 -11.52
CA ALA A 367 -1.79 15.79 -12.49
C ALA A 367 -0.60 15.27 -13.33
N LEU A 368 0.33 16.16 -13.66
CA LEU A 368 1.55 15.81 -14.41
C LEU A 368 2.49 14.94 -13.57
N ASP A 369 2.74 15.31 -12.30
CA ASP A 369 3.60 14.52 -11.41
C ASP A 369 3.03 13.12 -11.19
N ILE A 370 1.72 13.02 -10.95
CA ILE A 370 1.04 11.71 -10.80
C ILE A 370 1.21 10.85 -12.06
N MET A 371 1.05 11.46 -13.26
CA MET A 371 1.15 10.75 -14.53
C MET A 371 2.58 10.28 -14.83
N ILE A 372 3.61 10.98 -14.32
CA ILE A 372 5.02 10.62 -14.49
C ILE A 372 5.46 9.64 -13.41
N GLU A 373 5.18 9.94 -12.16
CA GLU A 373 5.73 9.22 -11.00
C GLU A 373 4.92 7.97 -10.61
N GLY A 374 3.59 7.99 -10.77
CA GLY A 374 2.74 6.85 -10.46
C GLY A 374 3.14 5.58 -11.20
N PRO A 375 3.37 5.59 -12.52
CA PRO A 375 3.88 4.43 -13.25
C PRO A 375 5.23 3.91 -12.76
N ILE A 376 6.11 4.81 -12.26
CA ILE A 376 7.39 4.41 -11.67
C ILE A 376 7.15 3.58 -10.40
N GLY A 377 6.24 4.03 -9.53
CA GLY A 377 5.89 3.31 -8.31
C GLY A 377 5.33 1.91 -8.60
N GLY A 378 4.32 1.82 -9.47
CA GLY A 378 3.72 0.53 -9.83
C GLY A 378 4.72 -0.42 -10.51
N ALA A 379 5.57 0.09 -11.40
CA ALA A 379 6.62 -0.70 -12.03
C ALA A 379 7.67 -1.19 -11.03
N ALA A 380 8.11 -0.33 -10.11
CA ALA A 380 9.11 -0.68 -9.12
C ALA A 380 8.66 -1.84 -8.23
N PHE A 381 7.42 -1.80 -7.73
CA PHE A 381 6.87 -2.88 -6.92
C PHE A 381 6.81 -4.21 -7.69
N ASN A 382 6.23 -4.20 -8.89
CA ASN A 382 6.13 -5.40 -9.73
C ASN A 382 7.50 -5.97 -10.09
N ASN A 383 8.50 -5.11 -10.38
CA ASN A 383 9.87 -5.53 -10.71
C ASN A 383 10.56 -6.21 -9.51
N GLU A 384 10.46 -5.64 -8.32
CA GLU A 384 11.07 -6.21 -7.11
C GLU A 384 10.33 -7.47 -6.64
N PHE A 385 9.00 -7.49 -6.69
CA PHE A 385 8.20 -8.70 -6.43
C PHE A 385 8.51 -9.82 -7.44
N GLY A 386 8.79 -9.48 -8.68
CA GLY A 386 9.10 -10.42 -9.76
C GLY A 386 7.87 -10.88 -10.54
N ARG A 387 6.95 -9.94 -10.85
CA ARG A 387 5.78 -10.14 -11.70
C ARG A 387 5.83 -9.17 -12.89
N PRO A 388 5.62 -9.63 -14.15
CA PRO A 388 5.62 -8.73 -15.29
C PRO A 388 4.42 -7.77 -15.23
N ASN A 389 4.67 -6.49 -15.47
CA ASN A 389 3.63 -5.46 -15.60
C ASN A 389 3.37 -5.20 -17.10
N LEU A 390 2.26 -5.73 -17.64
CA LEU A 390 2.08 -5.89 -19.07
C LEU A 390 1.11 -4.91 -19.72
N CYS A 391 0.13 -4.43 -18.98
CA CYS A 391 -0.95 -3.62 -19.53
C CYS A 391 -1.19 -2.39 -18.64
N GLY A 392 -2.03 -1.49 -19.15
CA GLY A 392 -2.45 -0.30 -18.43
C GLY A 392 -3.08 0.72 -19.36
N TYR A 393 -3.37 1.88 -18.79
CA TYR A 393 -3.87 3.02 -19.56
C TYR A 393 -3.48 4.34 -18.92
N PHE A 394 -3.50 5.40 -19.73
CA PHE A 394 -3.31 6.78 -19.29
C PHE A 394 -4.44 7.63 -19.85
N ARG A 395 -5.17 8.34 -18.98
CA ARG A 395 -6.27 9.21 -19.36
C ARG A 395 -6.23 10.52 -18.60
N SER A 396 -6.67 11.58 -19.25
CA SER A 396 -6.94 12.86 -18.61
C SER A 396 -8.36 13.32 -18.96
N PHE A 397 -9.03 13.92 -17.99
CA PHE A 397 -10.34 14.52 -18.20
C PHE A 397 -10.56 15.67 -17.22
N GLU A 398 -10.98 16.80 -17.77
CA GLU A 398 -11.43 17.98 -17.05
C GLU A 398 -12.36 18.78 -17.96
N GLU A 399 -13.52 19.15 -17.45
CA GLU A 399 -14.54 19.86 -18.22
C GLU A 399 -15.25 20.88 -17.33
N ARG A 400 -15.53 22.07 -17.90
CA ARG A 400 -16.38 23.05 -17.28
C ARG A 400 -17.84 22.74 -17.62
N VAL A 401 -18.67 22.63 -16.62
CA VAL A 401 -20.11 22.35 -16.75
C VAL A 401 -20.91 23.36 -15.94
N VAL A 402 -22.14 23.60 -16.34
CA VAL A 402 -23.10 24.35 -15.51
C VAL A 402 -23.85 23.32 -14.65
N ASN A 403 -23.78 23.48 -13.33
CA ASN A 403 -24.49 22.58 -12.41
C ASN A 403 -25.99 22.90 -12.33
N GLU A 404 -26.73 22.11 -11.55
CA GLU A 404 -28.20 22.23 -11.37
C GLU A 404 -28.64 23.58 -10.83
N LEU A 405 -27.75 24.32 -10.17
CA LEU A 405 -28.00 25.64 -9.62
C LEU A 405 -27.67 26.78 -10.61
N GLY A 406 -27.26 26.45 -11.84
CA GLY A 406 -26.84 27.39 -12.85
C GLY A 406 -25.44 27.99 -12.57
N VAL A 407 -24.62 27.36 -11.76
CA VAL A 407 -23.28 27.80 -11.40
C VAL A 407 -22.26 27.00 -12.20
N ASP A 408 -21.26 27.69 -12.75
CA ASP A 408 -20.12 27.09 -13.42
C ASP A 408 -19.32 26.25 -12.42
N GLU A 409 -19.07 25.02 -12.79
CA GLU A 409 -18.27 24.07 -12.00
C GLU A 409 -17.30 23.31 -12.91
N VAL A 410 -16.10 23.03 -12.42
CA VAL A 410 -15.11 22.24 -13.15
C VAL A 410 -15.13 20.80 -12.62
N ARG A 411 -15.42 19.86 -13.51
CA ARG A 411 -15.41 18.43 -13.22
C ARG A 411 -14.22 17.77 -13.87
N GLY A 412 -13.50 16.95 -13.09
CA GLY A 412 -12.31 16.25 -13.57
C GLY A 412 -11.80 15.26 -12.53
N TYR A 413 -10.75 14.52 -12.90
CA TYR A 413 -10.07 13.62 -11.98
C TYR A 413 -9.05 14.38 -11.11
N HIS A 414 -9.52 15.39 -10.34
CA HIS A 414 -8.69 16.15 -9.39
C HIS A 414 -8.24 15.27 -8.22
N LYS A 415 -9.11 14.40 -7.72
CA LYS A 415 -8.70 13.17 -7.05
C LYS A 415 -8.40 12.14 -8.15
N PRO A 416 -7.15 11.72 -8.34
CA PRO A 416 -6.81 10.79 -9.42
C PRO A 416 -7.51 9.46 -9.22
N ILE A 417 -7.62 8.69 -10.29
CA ILE A 417 -7.86 7.26 -10.21
C ILE A 417 -6.55 6.58 -10.57
N MET A 418 -5.98 5.83 -9.63
CA MET A 418 -4.93 4.87 -9.87
C MET A 418 -5.54 3.48 -9.77
N ILE A 419 -5.45 2.70 -10.84
CA ILE A 419 -5.88 1.31 -10.88
C ILE A 419 -4.65 0.41 -10.89
N ALA A 420 -4.56 -0.46 -9.90
CA ALA A 420 -3.73 -1.65 -9.94
C ALA A 420 -4.61 -2.85 -10.27
N GLY A 421 -4.13 -3.72 -11.14
CA GLY A 421 -4.86 -4.90 -11.52
C GLY A 421 -3.95 -6.02 -11.99
N GLY A 422 -4.48 -7.22 -12.06
CA GLY A 422 -3.73 -8.37 -12.51
C GLY A 422 -4.57 -9.59 -12.80
N ILE A 423 -3.87 -10.58 -13.30
CA ILE A 423 -4.38 -11.93 -13.50
C ILE A 423 -3.45 -12.94 -12.84
N GLY A 424 -4.04 -13.95 -12.25
CA GLY A 424 -3.32 -15.06 -11.63
C GLY A 424 -3.92 -16.42 -11.99
N ASN A 425 -3.37 -17.45 -11.39
CA ASN A 425 -3.87 -18.81 -11.53
C ASN A 425 -4.17 -19.45 -10.18
N ILE A 426 -5.24 -20.23 -10.14
CA ILE A 426 -5.65 -20.98 -8.96
C ILE A 426 -6.03 -22.41 -9.36
N ARG A 427 -5.78 -23.37 -8.46
CA ARG A 427 -6.19 -24.78 -8.62
C ARG A 427 -7.67 -24.93 -8.31
N GLU A 428 -8.32 -25.90 -8.92
CA GLU A 428 -9.77 -26.14 -8.74
C GLU A 428 -10.13 -26.36 -7.26
N ASP A 429 -9.35 -27.20 -6.55
CA ASP A 429 -9.59 -27.54 -5.14
C ASP A 429 -9.34 -26.38 -4.16
N HIS A 430 -8.72 -25.28 -4.63
CA HIS A 430 -8.38 -24.12 -3.81
C HIS A 430 -9.26 -22.89 -4.09
N VAL A 431 -10.23 -22.97 -5.01
CA VAL A 431 -11.08 -21.83 -5.38
C VAL A 431 -11.93 -21.34 -4.22
N LEU A 432 -12.38 -22.24 -3.36
CA LEU A 432 -13.21 -21.89 -2.20
C LEU A 432 -12.41 -22.03 -0.91
N LYS A 433 -12.61 -21.09 0.00
CA LYS A 433 -12.05 -21.14 1.36
C LYS A 433 -12.67 -22.31 2.14
N SER A 434 -11.88 -22.94 3.00
CA SER A 434 -12.32 -24.04 3.83
C SER A 434 -13.00 -23.55 5.10
N GLU A 435 -13.79 -24.41 5.77
CA GLU A 435 -14.32 -24.10 7.10
C GLU A 435 -13.19 -23.99 8.12
N ILE A 436 -13.29 -23.00 8.99
CA ILE A 436 -12.33 -22.83 10.09
C ILE A 436 -12.78 -23.65 11.30
N ALA A 437 -11.94 -24.56 11.77
CA ALA A 437 -12.19 -25.32 12.99
C ALA A 437 -12.02 -24.41 14.23
N ILE A 438 -12.77 -24.69 15.31
CA ILE A 438 -12.55 -24.04 16.61
C ILE A 438 -11.17 -24.42 17.13
N GLY A 439 -10.44 -23.45 17.70
CA GLY A 439 -9.05 -23.63 18.16
C GLY A 439 -8.01 -23.62 17.06
N SER A 440 -8.39 -23.27 15.81
CA SER A 440 -7.41 -22.98 14.76
C SER A 440 -6.55 -21.78 15.17
N LYS A 441 -5.27 -21.84 14.83
CA LYS A 441 -4.33 -20.74 15.10
C LYS A 441 -4.56 -19.63 14.10
N LEU A 442 -4.63 -18.41 14.63
CA LEU A 442 -4.72 -17.18 13.86
C LEU A 442 -3.31 -16.59 13.71
N ILE A 443 -2.89 -16.43 12.48
CA ILE A 443 -1.52 -16.12 12.13
C ILE A 443 -1.47 -14.77 11.40
N VAL A 444 -0.44 -13.98 11.71
CA VAL A 444 0.05 -12.89 10.85
C VAL A 444 1.31 -13.39 10.17
N LEU A 445 1.30 -13.44 8.84
CA LEU A 445 2.43 -13.80 7.98
C LEU A 445 2.98 -12.54 7.33
N GLY A 446 4.28 -12.31 7.39
CA GLY A 446 4.94 -11.19 6.72
C GLY A 446 5.61 -10.19 7.65
N GLY A 447 5.69 -8.94 7.23
CA GLY A 447 6.45 -7.88 7.89
C GLY A 447 5.90 -7.46 9.26
N PRO A 448 6.71 -6.78 10.07
CA PRO A 448 6.27 -6.27 11.37
C PRO A 448 5.35 -5.06 11.24
N ALA A 449 4.55 -4.80 12.27
CA ALA A 449 3.80 -3.57 12.42
C ALA A 449 4.76 -2.36 12.47
N MET A 450 4.40 -1.28 11.80
CA MET A 450 5.09 0.01 11.79
C MET A 450 4.04 1.12 11.79
N LEU A 451 4.39 2.31 12.27
CA LEU A 451 3.48 3.45 12.27
C LEU A 451 3.46 4.11 10.87
N ILE A 452 2.82 3.43 9.94
CA ILE A 452 2.56 3.87 8.56
C ILE A 452 1.13 3.49 8.17
N GLY A 453 0.50 4.29 7.31
CA GLY A 453 -0.87 4.02 6.82
C GLY A 453 -1.95 4.07 7.90
N LEU A 454 -1.72 4.76 9.03
CA LEU A 454 -2.73 4.83 10.09
C LEU A 454 -3.94 5.65 9.63
N GLY A 455 -5.12 5.05 9.69
CA GLY A 455 -6.38 5.70 9.30
C GLY A 455 -6.63 5.79 7.79
N GLY A 456 -5.86 5.14 6.93
CA GLY A 456 -6.00 5.20 5.48
C GLY A 456 -7.38 4.75 4.98
N GLY A 457 -7.95 3.71 5.57
CA GLY A 457 -9.31 3.25 5.29
C GLY A 457 -10.36 4.33 5.60
N ALA A 458 -10.26 5.00 6.75
CA ALA A 458 -11.16 6.10 7.13
C ALA A 458 -10.95 7.32 6.21
N ALA A 459 -9.72 7.68 5.88
CA ALA A 459 -9.38 8.79 4.97
C ALA A 459 -10.00 8.62 3.57
N SER A 460 -10.23 7.39 3.11
CA SER A 460 -10.90 7.11 1.84
C SER A 460 -12.35 7.63 1.77
N SER A 461 -12.99 7.84 2.93
CA SER A 461 -14.36 8.36 3.04
C SER A 461 -14.43 9.89 2.95
N MET A 462 -13.30 10.59 2.99
CA MET A 462 -13.23 12.06 2.92
C MET A 462 -12.98 12.54 1.49
N ALA A 463 -13.37 13.78 1.22
CA ALA A 463 -12.97 14.47 -0.02
C ALA A 463 -11.45 14.75 0.03
N SER A 464 -10.74 14.47 -1.05
CA SER A 464 -9.29 14.74 -1.12
C SER A 464 -9.00 16.22 -0.95
N GLY A 465 -8.02 16.55 -0.12
CA GLY A 465 -7.65 17.93 0.17
C GLY A 465 -8.50 18.62 1.23
N SER A 466 -9.51 17.97 1.79
CA SER A 466 -10.30 18.48 2.92
C SER A 466 -9.75 18.06 4.29
N GLY A 467 -8.82 17.12 4.31
CA GLY A 467 -8.22 16.58 5.52
C GLY A 467 -7.09 17.44 6.10
N ASN A 468 -6.63 17.06 7.27
CA ASN A 468 -5.41 17.59 7.87
C ASN A 468 -4.20 17.03 7.12
N GLU A 469 -3.28 17.87 6.70
CA GLU A 469 -2.07 17.49 5.96
C GLU A 469 -1.28 16.36 6.67
N ASP A 470 -1.13 16.43 7.98
CA ASP A 470 -0.41 15.40 8.74
C ASP A 470 -1.12 14.05 8.73
N LEU A 471 -2.46 14.03 8.79
CA LEU A 471 -3.25 12.81 8.70
C LEU A 471 -3.20 12.23 7.27
N ASP A 472 -3.25 13.07 6.25
CA ASP A 472 -3.15 12.63 4.85
C ASP A 472 -1.80 11.96 4.59
N PHE A 473 -0.68 12.56 5.03
CA PHE A 473 0.64 11.92 4.91
C PHE A 473 0.78 10.64 5.76
N ALA A 474 0.21 10.63 6.97
CA ALA A 474 0.22 9.46 7.85
C ALA A 474 -0.56 8.28 7.24
N SER A 475 -1.56 8.53 6.40
CA SER A 475 -2.38 7.53 5.75
C SER A 475 -1.69 6.82 4.58
N VAL A 476 -0.58 7.35 4.06
CA VAL A 476 0.14 6.75 2.93
C VAL A 476 1.09 5.67 3.43
N GLN A 477 0.93 4.47 2.90
CA GLN A 477 1.80 3.33 3.21
C GLN A 477 3.18 3.47 2.53
N ARG A 478 4.12 2.59 2.93
CA ARG A 478 5.43 2.40 2.30
C ARG A 478 5.61 0.92 1.97
N ASP A 479 6.15 0.65 0.81
CA ASP A 479 6.26 -0.67 0.23
C ASP A 479 7.48 -1.46 0.70
N ASN A 480 7.34 -2.80 0.68
CA ASN A 480 8.42 -3.77 0.83
C ASN A 480 8.12 -5.01 -0.02
N ALA A 481 8.23 -4.85 -1.33
CA ALA A 481 7.87 -5.88 -2.31
C ALA A 481 8.63 -7.20 -2.11
N GLU A 482 9.84 -7.17 -1.59
CA GLU A 482 10.62 -8.37 -1.27
C GLU A 482 10.00 -9.16 -0.10
N MET A 483 9.47 -8.50 0.91
CA MET A 483 8.75 -9.17 2.00
C MET A 483 7.46 -9.83 1.47
N GLU A 484 6.71 -9.12 0.61
CA GLU A 484 5.52 -9.68 -0.02
C GLU A 484 5.85 -10.90 -0.90
N ARG A 485 6.99 -10.87 -1.58
CA ARG A 485 7.48 -12.02 -2.34
C ARG A 485 7.75 -13.22 -1.43
N ARG A 486 8.33 -13.03 -0.25
CA ARG A 486 8.55 -14.11 0.73
C ARG A 486 7.22 -14.71 1.20
N CYS A 487 6.23 -13.87 1.49
CA CYS A 487 4.88 -14.33 1.83
C CYS A 487 4.28 -15.18 0.70
N GLN A 488 4.37 -14.70 -0.53
CA GLN A 488 3.87 -15.43 -1.70
C GLN A 488 4.57 -16.76 -1.90
N GLU A 489 5.88 -16.86 -1.65
CA GLU A 489 6.58 -18.14 -1.72
C GLU A 489 6.05 -19.15 -0.67
N VAL A 490 5.71 -18.70 0.55
CA VAL A 490 5.06 -19.55 1.55
C VAL A 490 3.69 -20.00 1.06
N ILE A 491 2.87 -19.09 0.55
CA ILE A 491 1.55 -19.41 -0.01
C ILE A 491 1.69 -20.39 -1.17
N ASP A 492 2.64 -20.17 -2.07
CA ASP A 492 2.93 -21.07 -3.19
C ASP A 492 3.28 -22.48 -2.71
N ARG A 493 4.12 -22.62 -1.65
CA ARG A 493 4.45 -23.94 -1.07
C ARG A 493 3.23 -24.60 -0.42
N CYS A 494 2.34 -23.81 0.18
CA CYS A 494 1.13 -24.33 0.81
C CYS A 494 0.16 -24.90 -0.24
N TRP A 495 -0.23 -24.14 -1.26
CA TRP A 495 -1.18 -24.64 -2.27
C TRP A 495 -0.58 -25.77 -3.14
N GLN A 496 0.74 -25.85 -3.31
CA GLN A 496 1.42 -26.96 -4.01
C GLN A 496 1.25 -28.31 -3.30
N LEU A 497 0.94 -28.31 -2.01
CA LEU A 497 0.64 -29.53 -1.25
C LEU A 497 -0.72 -30.17 -1.59
N GLY A 498 -1.58 -29.50 -2.39
CA GLY A 498 -2.92 -30.01 -2.71
C GLY A 498 -3.78 -30.16 -1.46
N ASP A 499 -4.36 -31.35 -1.24
CA ASP A 499 -5.21 -31.66 -0.08
C ASP A 499 -4.49 -31.49 1.27
N ALA A 500 -3.16 -31.52 1.27
CA ALA A 500 -2.36 -31.32 2.49
C ALA A 500 -1.99 -29.83 2.73
N ASN A 501 -2.61 -28.88 2.02
CA ASN A 501 -2.45 -27.44 2.24
C ASN A 501 -2.80 -27.10 3.70
N PRO A 502 -1.89 -26.54 4.50
CA PRO A 502 -2.19 -26.17 5.89
C PRO A 502 -3.10 -24.94 6.03
N ILE A 503 -3.26 -24.13 4.97
CA ILE A 503 -4.08 -22.93 4.97
C ILE A 503 -5.55 -23.31 4.82
N ALA A 504 -6.34 -23.17 5.89
CA ALA A 504 -7.80 -23.34 5.84
C ALA A 504 -8.48 -22.08 5.31
N PHE A 505 -7.97 -20.91 5.71
CA PHE A 505 -8.51 -19.60 5.35
C PHE A 505 -7.38 -18.60 5.30
N ILE A 506 -7.41 -17.71 4.34
CA ILE A 506 -6.44 -16.63 4.18
C ILE A 506 -7.13 -15.34 3.78
N HIS A 507 -6.64 -14.22 4.30
CA HIS A 507 -7.04 -12.88 3.90
C HIS A 507 -5.79 -12.00 3.81
N ASP A 508 -5.78 -11.02 2.92
CA ASP A 508 -4.73 -10.02 2.85
C ASP A 508 -4.86 -8.99 3.99
N VAL A 509 -3.80 -8.26 4.26
CA VAL A 509 -3.82 -7.10 5.15
C VAL A 509 -3.69 -5.84 4.30
N GLY A 510 -4.82 -5.20 4.06
CA GLY A 510 -4.94 -3.95 3.30
C GLY A 510 -5.34 -2.77 4.18
N ALA A 511 -6.33 -2.00 3.69
CA ALA A 511 -6.88 -0.85 4.40
C ALA A 511 -7.42 -1.24 5.78
N GLY A 512 -7.09 -0.45 6.79
CA GLY A 512 -7.44 -0.73 8.18
C GLY A 512 -6.51 -1.72 8.89
N GLY A 513 -5.54 -2.30 8.20
CA GLY A 513 -4.56 -3.18 8.80
C GLY A 513 -5.18 -4.42 9.46
N LEU A 514 -4.63 -4.85 10.57
CA LEU A 514 -5.14 -6.02 11.31
C LEU A 514 -6.53 -5.79 11.89
N SER A 515 -6.93 -4.50 12.10
CA SER A 515 -8.26 -4.15 12.63
C SER A 515 -9.42 -4.50 11.69
N ASN A 516 -9.15 -4.70 10.41
CA ASN A 516 -10.08 -5.22 9.42
C ASN A 516 -9.81 -6.69 9.11
N ALA A 517 -8.58 -7.03 8.75
CA ALA A 517 -8.24 -8.35 8.22
C ALA A 517 -8.55 -9.50 9.20
N LEU A 518 -8.20 -9.40 10.48
CA LEU A 518 -8.45 -10.46 11.46
C LEU A 518 -9.93 -10.60 11.83
N PRO A 519 -10.69 -9.52 12.10
CA PRO A 519 -12.14 -9.61 12.29
C PRO A 519 -12.89 -10.16 11.08
N GLU A 520 -12.52 -9.77 9.85
CA GLU A 520 -13.13 -10.28 8.62
C GLU A 520 -12.83 -11.77 8.44
N LEU A 521 -11.58 -12.19 8.64
CA LEU A 521 -11.19 -13.60 8.54
C LEU A 521 -12.03 -14.49 9.46
N VAL A 522 -12.17 -14.13 10.74
CA VAL A 522 -12.95 -14.96 11.69
C VAL A 522 -14.45 -14.89 11.42
N LYS A 523 -14.96 -13.72 11.00
CA LYS A 523 -16.37 -13.52 10.62
C LYS A 523 -16.75 -14.40 9.43
N ASP A 524 -15.97 -14.33 8.35
CA ASP A 524 -16.26 -15.03 7.10
C ASP A 524 -16.05 -16.54 7.26
N GLY A 525 -15.11 -16.94 8.13
CA GLY A 525 -14.97 -18.32 8.60
C GLY A 525 -16.03 -18.79 9.59
N GLY A 526 -17.03 -17.95 9.92
CA GLY A 526 -18.15 -18.30 10.82
C GLY A 526 -17.74 -18.46 12.29
N ARG A 527 -16.65 -17.86 12.73
CA ARG A 527 -16.07 -17.96 14.07
C ARG A 527 -15.99 -16.59 14.76
N GLY A 528 -15.62 -16.57 16.03
CA GLY A 528 -15.02 -15.43 16.70
C GLY A 528 -13.53 -15.65 16.90
N GLY A 529 -12.86 -14.71 17.58
CA GLY A 529 -11.43 -14.79 17.82
C GLY A 529 -10.97 -14.14 19.12
N VAL A 530 -9.99 -14.77 19.75
CA VAL A 530 -9.24 -14.20 20.88
C VAL A 530 -7.81 -13.97 20.42
N PHE A 531 -7.34 -12.73 20.57
CA PHE A 531 -6.05 -12.29 20.06
C PHE A 531 -5.18 -11.74 21.20
N GLU A 532 -3.86 -11.81 21.01
CA GLU A 532 -2.85 -11.22 21.90
C GLU A 532 -2.07 -10.13 21.16
N LEU A 533 -2.25 -8.88 21.54
CA LEU A 533 -1.69 -7.72 20.86
C LEU A 533 -0.15 -7.77 20.79
N ARG A 534 0.50 -8.18 21.91
CA ARG A 534 1.97 -8.18 22.00
C ARG A 534 2.63 -9.37 21.30
N ALA A 535 1.84 -10.34 20.82
CA ALA A 535 2.32 -11.39 19.93
C ALA A 535 2.49 -10.90 18.47
N ILE A 536 1.91 -9.76 18.11
CA ILE A 536 2.06 -9.15 16.78
C ILE A 536 3.49 -8.63 16.62
N PRO A 537 4.26 -9.07 15.60
CA PRO A 537 5.59 -8.55 15.33
C PRO A 537 5.54 -7.03 15.14
N ASN A 538 6.41 -6.32 15.84
CA ASN A 538 6.41 -4.86 15.89
C ASN A 538 7.83 -4.31 15.72
N ALA A 539 8.02 -3.41 14.76
CA ALA A 539 9.28 -2.71 14.51
C ALA A 539 9.46 -1.42 15.32
N GLU A 540 8.43 -1.00 16.08
CA GLU A 540 8.45 0.25 16.87
C GLU A 540 7.93 0.00 18.29
N SER A 541 8.83 -0.16 19.26
CA SER A 541 8.48 -0.54 20.65
C SER A 541 7.50 0.42 21.34
N LYS A 542 7.46 1.69 20.94
CA LYS A 542 6.62 2.75 21.55
C LYS A 542 5.15 2.73 21.12
N MET A 543 4.77 1.90 20.16
CA MET A 543 3.42 1.91 19.58
C MET A 543 2.36 1.58 20.64
N SER A 544 1.28 2.38 20.62
CA SER A 544 0.07 2.14 21.40
C SER A 544 -0.72 0.94 20.86
N PRO A 545 -1.70 0.42 21.62
CA PRO A 545 -2.60 -0.62 21.12
C PRO A 545 -3.29 -0.26 19.80
N LEU A 546 -3.76 0.98 19.65
CA LEU A 546 -4.34 1.50 18.41
C LEU A 546 -3.33 1.46 17.27
N GLU A 547 -2.12 1.98 17.50
CA GLU A 547 -1.08 2.04 16.48
C GLU A 547 -0.63 0.63 16.01
N ILE A 548 -0.60 -0.39 16.90
CA ILE A 548 -0.28 -1.78 16.52
C ILE A 548 -1.43 -2.44 15.75
N TRP A 549 -2.67 -2.23 16.17
CA TRP A 549 -3.83 -2.93 15.61
C TRP A 549 -4.33 -2.33 14.31
N CYS A 550 -4.28 -1.00 14.18
CA CYS A 550 -4.92 -0.25 13.08
C CYS A 550 -3.94 0.29 12.04
N ASN A 551 -2.61 0.02 12.15
CA ASN A 551 -1.67 0.45 11.13
C ASN A 551 -1.81 -0.38 9.85
N GLU A 552 -1.61 0.26 8.71
CA GLU A 552 -1.61 -0.38 7.41
C GLU A 552 -0.18 -0.68 6.92
N ALA A 553 0.70 -1.12 7.81
CA ALA A 553 1.95 -1.71 7.39
C ALA A 553 1.61 -2.92 6.53
N GLN A 554 1.89 -2.80 5.24
CA GLN A 554 1.50 -3.79 4.24
C GLN A 554 2.48 -4.96 4.21
N GLU A 555 2.40 -5.80 3.16
CA GLU A 555 3.18 -7.03 3.03
C GLU A 555 2.90 -8.02 4.16
N ARG A 556 1.62 -8.09 4.55
CA ARG A 556 1.13 -9.03 5.54
C ARG A 556 -0.11 -9.77 5.03
N TYR A 557 -0.26 -10.99 5.50
CA TYR A 557 -1.48 -11.79 5.35
C TYR A 557 -1.92 -12.27 6.71
N VAL A 558 -3.21 -12.53 6.87
CA VAL A 558 -3.75 -13.23 8.03
C VAL A 558 -4.31 -14.58 7.61
N LEU A 559 -4.05 -15.62 8.41
CA LEU A 559 -4.41 -16.99 8.08
C LEU A 559 -5.03 -17.71 9.28
N ALA A 560 -5.89 -18.67 8.96
CA ALA A 560 -6.32 -19.69 9.91
C ALA A 560 -5.67 -21.03 9.51
N VAL A 561 -4.89 -21.60 10.44
CA VAL A 561 -4.21 -22.88 10.29
C VAL A 561 -4.61 -23.79 11.43
N ALA A 562 -5.00 -25.05 11.11
CA ALA A 562 -5.35 -26.00 12.15
C ALA A 562 -4.16 -26.27 13.09
N ALA A 563 -4.43 -26.44 14.39
CA ALA A 563 -3.37 -26.56 15.40
C ALA A 563 -2.37 -27.68 15.11
N GLN A 564 -2.83 -28.80 14.51
CA GLN A 564 -1.96 -29.92 14.14
C GLN A 564 -1.07 -29.63 12.92
N ASP A 565 -1.34 -28.62 12.14
CA ASP A 565 -0.58 -28.28 10.91
C ASP A 565 0.44 -27.15 11.13
N ILE A 566 0.52 -26.57 12.34
CA ILE A 566 1.44 -25.47 12.67
C ILE A 566 2.89 -25.87 12.43
N ASP A 567 3.34 -27.05 12.84
CA ASP A 567 4.73 -27.49 12.63
C ASP A 567 5.07 -27.64 11.13
N LYS A 568 4.09 -27.97 10.30
CA LYS A 568 4.25 -28.01 8.84
C LYS A 568 4.40 -26.60 8.28
N PHE A 569 3.52 -25.70 8.71
CA PHE A 569 3.54 -24.31 8.30
C PHE A 569 4.84 -23.60 8.73
N ASP A 570 5.30 -23.83 9.96
CA ASP A 570 6.58 -23.30 10.48
C ASP A 570 7.76 -23.70 9.58
N ARG A 571 7.87 -24.98 9.20
CA ARG A 571 8.95 -25.44 8.30
C ARG A 571 8.93 -24.73 6.94
N LEU A 572 7.75 -24.42 6.40
CA LEU A 572 7.61 -23.69 5.15
C LEU A 572 8.06 -22.23 5.31
N CYS A 573 7.65 -21.57 6.38
CA CYS A 573 8.06 -20.20 6.68
C CYS A 573 9.58 -20.09 6.90
N LEU A 574 10.18 -20.99 7.68
CA LEU A 574 11.62 -21.05 7.89
C LEU A 574 12.40 -21.24 6.58
N ARG A 575 11.91 -22.12 5.72
CA ARG A 575 12.53 -22.38 4.42
C ARG A 575 12.54 -21.13 3.54
N GLU A 576 11.44 -20.40 3.47
CA GLU A 576 11.30 -19.21 2.63
C GLU A 576 11.78 -17.94 3.35
N ARG A 577 12.28 -18.07 4.58
CA ARG A 577 12.71 -16.95 5.44
C ARG A 577 11.62 -15.89 5.60
N CYS A 578 10.38 -16.32 5.64
CA CYS A 578 9.23 -15.45 5.83
C CYS A 578 8.86 -15.43 7.31
N PRO A 579 8.90 -14.28 7.97
CA PRO A 579 8.48 -14.18 9.36
C PRO A 579 6.98 -14.41 9.48
N TYR A 580 6.56 -15.03 10.59
CA TYR A 580 5.16 -15.16 10.96
C TYR A 580 5.00 -15.17 12.48
N ALA A 581 3.79 -14.92 12.96
CA ALA A 581 3.46 -15.04 14.36
C ALA A 581 2.06 -15.62 14.54
N VAL A 582 1.91 -16.50 15.54
CA VAL A 582 0.59 -16.92 16.04
C VAL A 582 0.10 -15.85 16.99
N VAL A 583 -0.94 -15.13 16.59
CA VAL A 583 -1.48 -13.97 17.31
C VAL A 583 -2.80 -14.24 18.01
N GLY A 584 -3.37 -15.43 17.86
CA GLY A 584 -4.63 -15.78 18.49
C GLY A 584 -5.16 -17.16 18.12
N GLU A 585 -6.40 -17.38 18.53
CA GLU A 585 -7.16 -18.62 18.27
C GLU A 585 -8.61 -18.31 17.93
N THR A 586 -9.22 -19.15 17.10
CA THR A 586 -10.65 -19.09 16.78
C THR A 586 -11.52 -19.67 17.88
N THR A 587 -12.65 -19.04 18.13
CA THR A 587 -13.65 -19.43 19.13
C THR A 587 -14.98 -19.78 18.51
N ALA A 588 -15.84 -20.44 19.28
CA ALA A 588 -17.23 -20.72 18.89
C ALA A 588 -18.13 -19.47 19.05
N GLU A 589 -17.83 -18.66 20.07
CA GLU A 589 -18.53 -17.41 20.37
C GLU A 589 -18.20 -16.36 19.31
N LYS A 590 -19.21 -15.67 18.80
CA LYS A 590 -19.04 -14.57 17.83
C LYS A 590 -18.65 -13.27 18.53
N GLN A 591 -17.47 -13.29 19.12
CA GLN A 591 -16.84 -12.20 19.87
C GLN A 591 -15.47 -11.89 19.28
N ILE A 592 -15.09 -10.63 19.24
CA ILE A 592 -13.72 -10.16 19.00
C ILE A 592 -13.14 -9.73 20.32
N GLN A 593 -12.10 -10.43 20.78
CA GLN A 593 -11.39 -10.09 22.01
C GLN A 593 -9.90 -9.92 21.70
N LEU A 594 -9.37 -8.73 21.97
CA LEU A 594 -7.95 -8.41 21.86
C LEU A 594 -7.42 -8.12 23.27
N ASN A 595 -6.44 -8.89 23.70
CA ASN A 595 -5.79 -8.71 25.00
C ASN A 595 -4.44 -8.03 24.82
N ASP A 596 -4.05 -7.19 25.78
CA ASP A 596 -2.72 -6.59 25.88
C ASP A 596 -2.05 -7.06 27.16
N SER A 597 -1.14 -8.03 27.04
CA SER A 597 -0.40 -8.58 28.18
C SER A 597 0.56 -7.56 28.82
N HIS A 598 0.97 -6.50 28.12
CA HIS A 598 1.84 -5.44 28.67
C HIS A 598 1.09 -4.57 29.69
N PHE A 599 -0.12 -4.11 29.33
CA PHE A 599 -0.94 -3.28 30.21
C PHE A 599 -1.94 -4.07 31.06
N GLY A 600 -2.11 -5.37 30.83
CA GLY A 600 -3.03 -6.24 31.56
C GLY A 600 -4.51 -5.86 31.34
N ASN A 601 -4.85 -5.37 30.16
CA ASN A 601 -6.21 -4.97 29.77
C ASN A 601 -6.64 -5.62 28.46
N SER A 602 -7.89 -5.33 28.04
CA SER A 602 -8.44 -5.79 26.75
C SER A 602 -8.84 -4.58 25.91
N PRO A 603 -7.96 -4.13 24.98
CA PRO A 603 -8.27 -3.02 24.08
C PRO A 603 -9.54 -3.22 23.26
N ILE A 604 -9.93 -4.46 22.98
CA ILE A 604 -11.18 -4.80 22.31
C ILE A 604 -11.86 -5.93 23.05
N ASP A 605 -13.13 -5.76 23.34
CA ASP A 605 -14.03 -6.80 23.84
C ASP A 605 -15.45 -6.50 23.30
N LEU A 606 -15.71 -6.90 22.05
CA LEU A 606 -16.90 -6.53 21.29
C LEU A 606 -17.60 -7.74 20.69
N PRO A 607 -18.93 -7.84 20.82
CA PRO A 607 -19.71 -8.72 19.96
C PRO A 607 -19.52 -8.33 18.49
N MET A 608 -19.35 -9.32 17.62
CA MET A 608 -19.14 -9.08 16.17
C MET A 608 -20.29 -8.28 15.54
N ASP A 609 -21.51 -8.38 16.09
CA ASP A 609 -22.66 -7.62 15.60
C ASP A 609 -22.52 -6.10 15.81
N VAL A 610 -21.69 -5.64 16.73
CA VAL A 610 -21.40 -4.22 16.90
C VAL A 610 -20.55 -3.70 15.72
N LEU A 611 -19.58 -4.49 15.29
CA LEU A 611 -18.67 -4.12 14.18
C LEU A 611 -19.31 -4.37 12.80
N PHE A 612 -19.95 -5.53 12.61
CA PHE A 612 -20.45 -6.02 11.33
C PHE A 612 -21.99 -6.07 11.24
N GLY A 613 -22.69 -5.50 12.21
CA GLY A 613 -24.14 -5.46 12.23
C GLY A 613 -24.74 -4.68 11.07
N LYS A 614 -25.86 -4.04 11.29
CA LYS A 614 -26.54 -3.21 10.29
C LYS A 614 -26.34 -1.73 10.64
N PRO A 615 -25.16 -1.13 10.31
CA PRO A 615 -25.04 0.31 10.38
C PRO A 615 -26.06 0.96 9.45
N PRO A 616 -26.39 2.24 9.65
CA PRO A 616 -27.34 2.97 8.82
C PRO A 616 -26.99 2.87 7.34
N LYS A 617 -28.00 2.77 6.49
CA LYS A 617 -27.83 2.69 5.04
C LYS A 617 -27.94 4.08 4.43
N MET A 618 -26.96 4.47 3.62
CA MET A 618 -26.98 5.73 2.90
C MET A 618 -28.16 5.79 1.94
N HIS A 619 -28.81 6.96 1.85
CA HIS A 619 -29.82 7.28 0.83
C HIS A 619 -29.33 8.47 0.00
N ARG A 620 -29.56 8.42 -1.32
CA ARG A 620 -29.18 9.47 -2.27
C ARG A 620 -30.40 9.93 -3.03
N GLU A 621 -30.65 11.24 -3.01
CA GLU A 621 -31.62 11.92 -3.86
C GLU A 621 -30.89 12.72 -4.95
N VAL A 622 -31.25 12.47 -6.20
CA VAL A 622 -30.68 13.18 -7.36
C VAL A 622 -31.78 13.55 -8.34
N ASN A 623 -31.58 14.65 -9.04
CA ASN A 623 -32.46 15.07 -10.12
C ASN A 623 -31.72 15.01 -11.45
N SER A 624 -32.42 14.66 -12.53
CA SER A 624 -31.91 14.71 -13.88
C SER A 624 -31.76 16.17 -14.34
N GLY A 625 -30.63 16.52 -14.88
CA GLY A 625 -30.39 17.80 -15.54
C GLY A 625 -30.57 17.68 -17.06
N GLU A 626 -31.11 18.71 -17.68
CA GLU A 626 -31.07 18.83 -19.16
C GLU A 626 -29.68 19.30 -19.59
N ILE A 627 -28.97 18.48 -20.35
CA ILE A 627 -27.71 18.87 -20.97
C ILE A 627 -28.02 19.61 -22.27
N GLN A 628 -27.74 20.90 -22.33
CA GLN A 628 -27.77 21.67 -23.58
C GLN A 628 -26.48 21.38 -24.35
N LEU A 629 -26.58 20.61 -25.44
CA LEU A 629 -25.47 20.39 -26.34
C LEU A 629 -25.32 21.55 -27.31
N GLU A 630 -24.13 22.14 -27.34
CA GLU A 630 -23.79 23.10 -28.38
C GLU A 630 -23.56 22.39 -29.70
N TYR A 631 -24.02 23.02 -30.79
CA TYR A 631 -23.80 22.52 -32.14
C TYR A 631 -22.33 22.72 -32.55
N LEU A 632 -21.65 21.66 -32.87
CA LEU A 632 -20.30 21.72 -33.43
C LEU A 632 -20.33 22.16 -34.90
N ASP A 633 -19.92 23.37 -35.19
CA ASP A 633 -19.73 23.81 -36.59
C ASP A 633 -18.40 23.29 -37.13
N SER A 634 -18.48 22.23 -37.92
CA SER A 634 -17.30 21.63 -38.53
C SER A 634 -16.62 22.49 -39.60
N ASN A 635 -17.30 23.55 -40.09
CA ASN A 635 -16.71 24.43 -41.11
C ASN A 635 -15.64 25.38 -40.55
N ILE A 636 -15.63 25.62 -39.25
CA ILE A 636 -14.63 26.48 -38.60
C ILE A 636 -13.40 25.69 -38.11
N LEU A 637 -13.38 24.35 -38.25
CA LEU A 637 -12.30 23.53 -37.78
C LEU A 637 -11.17 23.43 -38.80
N ASP A 638 -9.96 23.79 -38.42
CA ASP A 638 -8.75 23.42 -39.16
C ASP A 638 -8.41 21.93 -38.93
N PHE A 639 -8.38 21.16 -40.01
CA PHE A 639 -8.12 19.74 -39.93
C PHE A 639 -6.72 19.42 -39.37
N THR A 640 -5.71 20.19 -39.73
CA THR A 640 -4.34 20.00 -39.30
C THR A 640 -4.20 20.29 -37.80
N ASP A 641 -4.80 21.38 -37.32
CA ASP A 641 -4.83 21.72 -35.91
C ASP A 641 -5.57 20.63 -35.09
N ALA A 642 -6.75 20.23 -35.54
CA ALA A 642 -7.53 19.18 -34.89
C ALA A 642 -6.76 17.85 -34.82
N ALA A 643 -6.10 17.43 -35.90
CA ALA A 643 -5.28 16.23 -35.93
C ALA A 643 -4.09 16.30 -34.97
N ASN A 644 -3.38 17.44 -34.93
CA ASN A 644 -2.27 17.65 -34.02
C ASN A 644 -2.72 17.62 -32.56
N ARG A 645 -3.85 18.23 -32.23
CA ARG A 645 -4.44 18.20 -30.88
C ARG A 645 -4.80 16.78 -30.46
N VAL A 646 -5.47 16.01 -31.33
CA VAL A 646 -5.83 14.61 -31.05
C VAL A 646 -4.57 13.74 -30.81
N LEU A 647 -3.53 13.91 -31.65
CA LEU A 647 -2.26 13.19 -31.49
C LEU A 647 -1.50 13.59 -30.21
N SER A 648 -1.74 14.80 -29.70
CA SER A 648 -1.10 15.34 -28.50
C SER A 648 -1.89 15.03 -27.20
N LEU A 649 -3.13 14.54 -27.31
CA LEU A 649 -3.90 14.17 -26.11
C LEU A 649 -3.17 13.10 -25.28
N PRO A 650 -3.10 13.25 -23.95
CA PRO A 650 -2.41 12.29 -23.07
C PRO A 650 -2.88 10.85 -23.26
N THR A 651 -4.16 10.64 -23.59
CA THR A 651 -4.73 9.32 -23.89
C THR A 651 -4.17 8.71 -25.19
N VAL A 652 -3.86 9.56 -26.20
CA VAL A 652 -3.44 9.12 -27.54
C VAL A 652 -1.92 9.16 -27.73
N ALA A 653 -1.27 10.18 -27.16
CA ALA A 653 0.15 10.45 -27.34
C ALA A 653 1.06 9.27 -26.91
N ASN A 654 2.28 9.27 -27.46
CA ASN A 654 3.28 8.23 -27.18
C ASN A 654 3.68 8.18 -25.68
N LYS A 655 3.57 7.00 -25.09
CA LYS A 655 3.89 6.72 -23.69
C LYS A 655 4.99 5.65 -23.52
N THR A 656 5.80 5.44 -24.54
CA THR A 656 6.83 4.39 -24.56
C THR A 656 7.72 4.42 -23.32
N PHE A 657 8.13 5.61 -22.86
CA PHE A 657 9.01 5.76 -21.70
C PHE A 657 8.34 5.28 -20.39
N LEU A 658 7.02 5.46 -20.23
CA LEU A 658 6.27 4.99 -19.07
C LEU A 658 6.05 3.47 -19.09
N ILE A 659 5.95 2.90 -20.27
CA ILE A 659 5.76 1.45 -20.46
C ILE A 659 7.06 0.67 -20.26
N THR A 660 8.19 1.25 -20.69
CA THR A 660 9.50 0.56 -20.67
C THR A 660 10.19 0.52 -19.32
N ILE A 661 9.68 1.23 -18.31
CA ILE A 661 10.21 1.17 -16.94
C ILE A 661 9.86 -0.12 -16.20
N GLY A 662 8.75 -0.77 -16.57
CA GLY A 662 8.35 -2.07 -16.04
C GLY A 662 9.06 -3.24 -16.74
N ASP A 663 9.43 -4.28 -15.99
CA ASP A 663 9.89 -5.53 -16.57
C ASP A 663 8.71 -6.28 -17.21
N ARG A 664 8.81 -6.55 -18.51
CA ARG A 664 7.76 -7.16 -19.31
C ARG A 664 7.99 -8.64 -19.59
N THR A 665 9.16 -9.16 -19.24
CA THR A 665 9.62 -10.49 -19.66
C THR A 665 9.95 -11.43 -18.52
N ILE A 666 9.89 -10.96 -17.28
CA ILE A 666 10.16 -11.76 -16.10
C ILE A 666 9.25 -13.00 -16.05
N THR A 667 9.71 -14.06 -15.42
CA THR A 667 9.13 -15.40 -15.33
C THR A 667 9.27 -16.28 -16.59
N GLY A 668 9.51 -15.71 -17.76
CA GLY A 668 9.58 -16.47 -19.02
C GLY A 668 8.25 -16.98 -19.57
N LEU A 669 7.12 -16.60 -18.95
CA LEU A 669 5.77 -17.00 -19.36
C LEU A 669 5.02 -15.92 -20.17
N VAL A 670 5.68 -14.83 -20.51
CA VAL A 670 5.12 -13.80 -21.37
C VAL A 670 5.33 -14.22 -22.82
N HIS A 671 4.25 -14.60 -23.49
CA HIS A 671 4.28 -14.95 -24.90
C HIS A 671 4.27 -13.70 -25.79
N ARG A 672 3.51 -12.69 -25.37
CA ARG A 672 3.40 -11.41 -26.07
C ARG A 672 3.16 -10.29 -25.07
N ASP A 673 3.96 -9.26 -25.18
CA ASP A 673 3.71 -7.97 -24.51
C ASP A 673 3.18 -6.93 -25.51
N GLN A 674 3.05 -5.68 -25.08
CA GLN A 674 2.57 -4.58 -25.92
C GLN A 674 3.58 -4.11 -26.98
N MET A 675 4.84 -4.49 -26.88
CA MET A 675 5.89 -4.12 -27.84
C MET A 675 5.90 -5.07 -29.05
N VAL A 676 5.92 -4.51 -30.25
CA VAL A 676 5.79 -5.28 -31.50
C VAL A 676 6.95 -5.02 -32.44
N GLY A 677 7.35 -6.10 -33.12
CA GLY A 677 8.33 -6.09 -34.21
C GLY A 677 9.77 -5.81 -33.77
N PRO A 678 10.70 -5.70 -34.74
CA PRO A 678 12.14 -5.53 -34.43
C PRO A 678 12.46 -4.17 -33.77
N TRP A 679 11.57 -3.19 -33.92
CA TRP A 679 11.71 -1.85 -33.37
C TRP A 679 11.14 -1.71 -31.96
N GLN A 680 10.47 -2.77 -31.44
CA GLN A 680 9.84 -2.78 -30.13
C GLN A 680 8.96 -1.53 -29.88
N VAL A 681 7.97 -1.34 -30.75
CA VAL A 681 7.00 -0.23 -30.67
C VAL A 681 5.76 -0.67 -29.92
N PRO A 682 5.20 0.15 -29.01
CA PRO A 682 4.04 -0.21 -28.20
C PRO A 682 2.72 -0.03 -28.97
N VAL A 683 2.49 -0.89 -29.96
CA VAL A 683 1.32 -0.81 -30.87
C VAL A 683 0.34 -1.98 -30.69
N ALA A 684 0.57 -2.87 -29.73
CA ALA A 684 -0.37 -3.94 -29.43
C ALA A 684 -1.32 -3.55 -28.31
N ASP A 685 -2.61 -3.84 -28.49
CA ASP A 685 -3.66 -3.58 -27.49
C ASP A 685 -3.83 -4.75 -26.51
N ALA A 686 -3.04 -5.80 -26.63
CA ALA A 686 -3.15 -7.00 -25.81
C ALA A 686 -1.79 -7.55 -25.43
N ALA A 687 -1.72 -8.11 -24.23
CA ALA A 687 -0.63 -8.96 -23.78
C ALA A 687 -1.13 -10.41 -23.65
N VAL A 688 -0.25 -11.37 -23.88
CA VAL A 688 -0.56 -12.81 -23.80
C VAL A 688 0.46 -13.49 -22.90
N THR A 689 0.00 -14.18 -21.88
CA THR A 689 0.83 -15.03 -21.02
C THR A 689 0.53 -16.50 -21.26
N ALA A 690 1.57 -17.34 -21.30
CA ALA A 690 1.40 -18.78 -21.34
C ALA A 690 1.00 -19.30 -19.95
N THR A 691 0.17 -20.33 -19.86
CA THR A 691 -0.19 -20.96 -18.60
C THR A 691 0.99 -21.74 -18.00
N SER A 692 1.78 -22.39 -18.86
CA SER A 692 2.96 -23.16 -18.51
C SER A 692 3.98 -23.15 -19.64
N TYR A 693 5.05 -23.94 -19.53
CA TYR A 693 6.17 -24.02 -20.49
C TYR A 693 5.97 -25.07 -21.61
N ASN A 694 4.84 -25.75 -21.65
CA ASN A 694 4.50 -26.74 -22.66
C ASN A 694 3.14 -26.47 -23.30
#